data_700537e26ce4027361972eb21dee8af0
#
_entry.id   700537e26ce4027361972eb21dee8af0
#
_cell.length_a   1.000
_cell.length_b   1.000
_cell.length_c   1.000
_cell.angle_alpha   90.00
_cell.angle_beta   90.00
_cell.angle_gamma   90.00
#
_symmetry.space_group_name_H-M   'P 1'
#
loop_
_entity.id
_entity.type
_entity.pdbx_description
1 polymer ?
#
loop_
_entity_poly.entity_id
_entity_poly.type
_entity_poly.pdbx_seq_one_letter_code
_entity_poly.pdbx_strand_id
1 'polypeptide(L)'
;MTTAIAYTSGKPHIGNTYEIVLADSIARFKRQQGYDVFFQTGTDEHGQKIELKAEEKGVTPKAFVDEVSTEIKRIWDLMNTSYDKFIRTTDADHEKQVQKIFKKLYDKGDIYKGHYEGMYCTPCESFFTESQLVDGKCPDCGREVQPAKEEAYFFRMSKYADRLIEHINTHPEFIQPVSRKNEMMNNFLLPGLQDLCVSRTSFKWGIPVDFDPKHVVYVWLDALTNYITGIGYDCDGNSSEQFKKDWPADLHLIGKDIIRFHTIYWPIFLMALDLPLPKQVFGHPWLLQGDGKMSKSKGNVLYADELVDFFGVDAVRYFVLHEMPFENDGVISWELMVERMNSDLANTLGNLVNRTVSMSNKYFGGVVENKNVNEPVDEELKKVVLETPDKVTAKMEELRVADAITEIFTLFKRCNKYIDETMPWALAKDEAKKERLATVLYNLVESISVGATLLESFMPETSDKVLAQLGAQKRKLSQMDTFGLYPSGNKVTEKPEILFARMDINEVMAKVAELHPAKEEGKEEEKGIDIEPKEEITFEEFGKMQFQVGEIISCEAVKKSKKLLCSHVKLCSQVKQIVSGIKAHYTTEEMVGKKVMVLVNLKPAKLAGVLSEGMLLCAEDENGELSLMVPEKKMPSGAEIC
;
A
#
# COMPACT_ATOMS: atom_id res chain seq x y z
N MET A 1 9.45 -1.16 -17.58
CA MET A 1 8.57 -1.41 -16.41
C MET A 1 7.44 -0.40 -16.33
N THR A 2 6.35 -0.74 -15.64
CA THR A 2 5.19 0.17 -15.50
C THR A 2 4.62 0.12 -14.09
N THR A 3 3.92 1.21 -13.68
CA THR A 3 2.88 1.13 -12.65
C THR A 3 1.53 0.84 -13.28
N ALA A 4 0.49 0.66 -12.46
CA ALA A 4 -0.87 0.94 -12.91
C ALA A 4 -0.99 2.42 -13.30
N ILE A 5 -1.96 2.75 -14.16
CA ILE A 5 -2.31 4.13 -14.45
C ILE A 5 -3.37 4.61 -13.45
N ALA A 6 -3.18 5.81 -12.90
CA ALA A 6 -4.02 6.31 -11.83
C ALA A 6 -5.41 6.74 -12.33
N TYR A 7 -6.49 6.23 -11.71
CA TYR A 7 -7.86 6.60 -12.08
C TYR A 7 -8.19 8.04 -11.65
N THR A 8 -8.59 8.87 -12.61
CA THR A 8 -8.78 10.32 -12.44
C THR A 8 -10.06 10.70 -11.67
N SER A 9 -10.35 9.99 -10.59
CA SER A 9 -11.51 10.27 -9.76
C SER A 9 -11.30 11.36 -8.70
N GLY A 10 -10.10 11.93 -8.60
CA GLY A 10 -9.73 13.03 -7.70
C GLY A 10 -8.25 12.97 -7.29
N LYS A 11 -7.81 13.94 -6.46
CA LYS A 11 -6.43 14.03 -5.96
C LYS A 11 -5.95 12.68 -5.41
N PRO A 12 -4.74 12.19 -5.77
CA PRO A 12 -4.20 10.93 -5.27
C PRO A 12 -3.83 11.07 -3.79
N HIS A 13 -4.17 10.05 -3.00
CA HIS A 13 -3.75 9.95 -1.60
C HIS A 13 -2.38 9.26 -1.49
N ILE A 14 -1.80 9.26 -0.29
CA ILE A 14 -0.46 8.71 -0.06
C ILE A 14 -0.33 7.22 -0.47
N GLY A 15 -1.40 6.43 -0.40
CA GLY A 15 -1.39 5.05 -0.88
C GLY A 15 -1.22 4.93 -2.40
N ASN A 16 -1.75 5.88 -3.19
CA ASN A 16 -1.47 5.94 -4.63
C ASN A 16 -0.04 6.43 -4.89
N THR A 17 0.43 7.38 -4.07
CA THR A 17 1.80 7.91 -4.16
C THR A 17 2.84 6.86 -3.78
N TYR A 18 2.51 5.95 -2.85
CA TYR A 18 3.38 4.81 -2.52
C TYR A 18 3.72 3.98 -3.76
N GLU A 19 2.74 3.63 -4.59
CA GLU A 19 2.96 2.82 -5.80
C GLU A 19 4.00 3.46 -6.74
N ILE A 20 3.87 4.75 -7.03
CA ILE A 20 4.80 5.43 -7.93
C ILE A 20 6.21 5.57 -7.33
N VAL A 21 6.33 5.79 -6.01
CA VAL A 21 7.61 5.87 -5.31
C VAL A 21 8.29 4.50 -5.24
N LEU A 22 7.51 3.43 -5.01
CA LEU A 22 8.00 2.06 -5.04
C LEU A 22 8.57 1.70 -6.43
N ALA A 23 7.81 1.99 -7.48
CA ALA A 23 8.26 1.75 -8.86
C ALA A 23 9.51 2.57 -9.20
N ASP A 24 9.56 3.84 -8.80
CA ASP A 24 10.72 4.71 -9.01
C ASP A 24 11.98 4.17 -8.32
N SER A 25 11.84 3.68 -7.07
CA SER A 25 12.99 3.11 -6.35
C SER A 25 13.55 1.88 -7.06
N ILE A 26 12.69 1.02 -7.60
CA ILE A 26 13.10 -0.15 -8.39
C ILE A 26 13.74 0.30 -9.70
N ALA A 27 13.16 1.26 -10.41
CA ALA A 27 13.71 1.79 -11.65
C ALA A 27 15.11 2.39 -11.45
N ARG A 28 15.30 3.21 -10.41
CA ARG A 28 16.60 3.80 -10.05
C ARG A 28 17.62 2.73 -9.71
N PHE A 29 17.24 1.73 -8.93
CA PHE A 29 18.14 0.63 -8.58
C PHE A 29 18.57 -0.17 -9.81
N LYS A 30 17.63 -0.50 -10.71
CA LYS A 30 17.95 -1.16 -11.97
C LYS A 30 18.88 -0.33 -12.86
N ARG A 31 18.71 0.99 -12.90
CA ARG A 31 19.66 1.91 -13.58
C ARG A 31 21.03 1.90 -12.93
N GLN A 32 21.13 1.85 -11.58
CA GLN A 32 22.41 1.67 -10.87
C GLN A 32 23.09 0.35 -11.22
N GLN A 33 22.33 -0.72 -11.50
CA GLN A 33 22.84 -2.00 -11.99
C GLN A 33 23.32 -1.93 -13.45
N GLY A 34 23.03 -0.85 -14.18
CA GLY A 34 23.42 -0.65 -15.57
C GLY A 34 22.36 -1.06 -16.59
N TYR A 35 21.12 -1.35 -16.15
CA TYR A 35 20.01 -1.59 -17.07
C TYR A 35 19.57 -0.29 -17.75
N ASP A 36 19.20 -0.39 -19.01
CA ASP A 36 18.47 0.65 -19.73
C ASP A 36 16.97 0.54 -19.40
N VAL A 37 16.51 1.33 -18.47
CA VAL A 37 15.15 1.26 -17.92
C VAL A 37 14.26 2.29 -18.55
N PHE A 38 13.20 1.85 -19.21
CA PHE A 38 12.05 2.68 -19.60
C PHE A 38 10.92 2.46 -18.59
N PHE A 39 10.53 3.54 -17.90
CA PHE A 39 9.54 3.53 -16.85
C PHE A 39 8.29 4.33 -17.27
N GLN A 40 7.16 3.63 -17.45
CA GLN A 40 5.88 4.22 -17.83
C GLN A 40 4.90 4.24 -16.67
N THR A 41 4.21 5.36 -16.54
CA THR A 41 3.03 5.58 -15.68
C THR A 41 2.01 6.42 -16.44
N GLY A 42 0.89 6.79 -15.81
CA GLY A 42 -0.10 7.63 -16.47
C GLY A 42 -1.42 7.73 -15.74
N THR A 43 -2.47 8.11 -16.48
CA THR A 43 -3.82 8.27 -15.97
C THR A 43 -4.85 7.53 -16.80
N ASP A 44 -5.79 6.87 -16.08
CA ASP A 44 -7.02 6.28 -16.61
C ASP A 44 -8.15 7.30 -16.46
N GLU A 45 -8.73 7.70 -17.60
CA GLU A 45 -9.54 8.91 -17.70
C GLU A 45 -10.98 8.69 -18.18
N HIS A 46 -11.36 7.47 -18.51
CA HIS A 46 -12.69 7.13 -18.99
C HIS A 46 -13.56 6.43 -17.94
N GLY A 47 -14.86 6.32 -18.21
CA GLY A 47 -15.80 5.56 -17.42
C GLY A 47 -16.94 6.36 -16.82
N GLN A 48 -17.97 5.64 -16.36
CA GLN A 48 -19.20 6.22 -15.82
C GLN A 48 -18.97 7.09 -14.59
N LYS A 49 -18.06 6.67 -13.72
CA LYS A 49 -17.75 7.42 -12.49
C LYS A 49 -17.15 8.81 -12.77
N ILE A 50 -16.36 8.91 -13.84
CA ILE A 50 -15.80 10.21 -14.28
C ILE A 50 -16.90 11.11 -14.83
N GLU A 51 -17.79 10.57 -15.69
CA GLU A 51 -18.93 11.30 -16.25
C GLU A 51 -19.78 11.89 -15.11
N LEU A 52 -20.18 11.08 -14.13
CA LEU A 52 -20.97 11.51 -12.98
C LEU A 52 -20.26 12.61 -12.15
N LYS A 53 -18.96 12.48 -11.91
CA LYS A 53 -18.20 13.50 -11.18
C LYS A 53 -18.03 14.81 -11.92
N ALA A 54 -17.90 14.75 -13.22
CA ALA A 54 -17.87 15.94 -14.05
C ALA A 54 -19.23 16.67 -14.04
N GLU A 55 -20.34 15.92 -14.10
CA GLU A 55 -21.69 16.46 -13.95
C GLU A 55 -21.89 17.11 -12.58
N GLU A 56 -21.51 16.44 -11.48
CA GLU A 56 -21.56 17.00 -10.12
C GLU A 56 -20.80 18.32 -10.01
N LYS A 57 -19.66 18.44 -10.71
CA LYS A 57 -18.82 19.63 -10.73
C LYS A 57 -19.29 20.70 -11.74
N GLY A 58 -20.24 20.37 -12.60
CA GLY A 58 -20.77 21.28 -13.64
C GLY A 58 -19.78 21.56 -14.78
N VAL A 59 -18.88 20.63 -15.08
CA VAL A 59 -17.86 20.74 -16.13
C VAL A 59 -17.98 19.57 -17.12
N THR A 60 -17.31 19.67 -18.27
CA THR A 60 -17.21 18.54 -19.20
C THR A 60 -16.28 17.46 -18.62
N PRO A 61 -16.52 16.16 -18.93
CA PRO A 61 -15.61 15.10 -18.51
C PRO A 61 -14.14 15.35 -18.90
N LYS A 62 -13.89 15.86 -20.11
CA LYS A 62 -12.54 16.21 -20.57
C LYS A 62 -11.88 17.28 -19.70
N ALA A 63 -12.59 18.35 -19.38
CA ALA A 63 -12.05 19.40 -18.50
C ALA A 63 -11.78 18.87 -17.08
N PHE A 64 -12.66 18.00 -16.58
CA PHE A 64 -12.47 17.35 -15.29
C PHE A 64 -11.20 16.49 -15.23
N VAL A 65 -11.00 15.61 -16.23
CA VAL A 65 -9.81 14.73 -16.25
C VAL A 65 -8.53 15.51 -16.55
N ASP A 66 -8.57 16.61 -17.32
CA ASP A 66 -7.41 17.46 -17.54
C ASP A 66 -6.91 18.10 -16.23
N GLU A 67 -7.83 18.58 -15.39
CA GLU A 67 -7.49 19.12 -14.07
C GLU A 67 -6.88 18.03 -13.16
N VAL A 68 -7.56 16.89 -13.04
CA VAL A 68 -7.14 15.81 -12.13
C VAL A 68 -5.84 15.16 -12.60
N SER A 69 -5.67 14.92 -13.90
CA SER A 69 -4.43 14.37 -14.47
C SER A 69 -3.24 15.30 -14.23
N THR A 70 -3.44 16.61 -14.36
CA THR A 70 -2.42 17.62 -14.05
C THR A 70 -2.01 17.55 -12.58
N GLU A 71 -2.96 17.40 -11.68
CA GLU A 71 -2.69 17.29 -10.25
C GLU A 71 -1.97 15.98 -9.90
N ILE A 72 -2.35 14.85 -10.50
CA ILE A 72 -1.66 13.57 -10.33
C ILE A 72 -0.20 13.70 -10.78
N LYS A 73 0.01 14.27 -11.98
CA LYS A 73 1.36 14.47 -12.50
C LYS A 73 2.19 15.38 -11.59
N ARG A 74 1.59 16.46 -11.07
CA ARG A 74 2.25 17.37 -10.11
C ARG A 74 2.73 16.63 -8.86
N ILE A 75 1.92 15.71 -8.33
CA ILE A 75 2.30 14.90 -7.14
C ILE A 75 3.41 13.91 -7.48
N TRP A 76 3.36 13.27 -8.65
CA TRP A 76 4.45 12.38 -9.10
C TRP A 76 5.78 13.15 -9.25
N ASP A 77 5.73 14.32 -9.87
CA ASP A 77 6.90 15.19 -10.04
C ASP A 77 7.41 15.72 -8.67
N LEU A 78 6.52 16.10 -7.76
CA LEU A 78 6.86 16.51 -6.39
C LEU A 78 7.64 15.42 -5.65
N MET A 79 7.26 14.15 -5.83
CA MET A 79 7.93 13.02 -5.19
C MET A 79 9.26 12.63 -5.85
N ASN A 80 9.77 13.46 -6.77
CA ASN A 80 11.02 13.23 -7.49
C ASN A 80 11.07 11.87 -8.18
N THR A 81 9.99 11.50 -8.87
CA THR A 81 9.91 10.23 -9.62
C THR A 81 10.48 10.37 -11.02
N SER A 82 11.18 9.35 -11.49
CA SER A 82 11.99 9.36 -12.71
C SER A 82 11.36 8.59 -13.87
N TYR A 83 10.01 8.65 -14.00
CA TYR A 83 9.32 8.03 -15.12
C TYR A 83 9.71 8.69 -16.46
N ASP A 84 9.78 7.87 -17.52
CA ASP A 84 10.11 8.31 -18.86
C ASP A 84 8.86 8.67 -19.68
N LYS A 85 7.72 8.04 -19.38
CA LYS A 85 6.43 8.27 -20.06
C LYS A 85 5.29 8.42 -19.06
N PHE A 86 4.52 9.48 -19.26
CA PHE A 86 3.23 9.68 -18.62
C PHE A 86 2.16 9.61 -19.72
N ILE A 87 1.44 8.49 -19.81
CA ILE A 87 0.37 8.28 -20.79
C ILE A 87 -0.98 8.68 -20.22
N ARG A 88 -1.86 9.20 -21.06
CA ARG A 88 -3.26 9.46 -20.75
C ARG A 88 -4.14 8.61 -21.65
N THR A 89 -5.18 7.99 -21.11
CA THR A 89 -6.09 7.20 -21.96
C THR A 89 -6.93 8.08 -22.90
N THR A 90 -6.95 9.40 -22.69
CA THR A 90 -7.50 10.40 -23.63
C THR A 90 -6.49 10.87 -24.69
N ASP A 91 -5.29 10.31 -24.77
CA ASP A 91 -4.36 10.59 -25.86
C ASP A 91 -4.93 10.02 -27.17
N ALA A 92 -4.98 10.84 -28.22
CA ALA A 92 -5.64 10.48 -29.50
C ALA A 92 -5.05 9.21 -30.14
N ASP A 93 -3.74 8.99 -30.03
CA ASP A 93 -3.08 7.80 -30.54
C ASP A 93 -3.50 6.55 -29.75
N HIS A 94 -3.66 6.67 -28.44
CA HIS A 94 -4.15 5.59 -27.60
C HIS A 94 -5.59 5.22 -27.97
N GLU A 95 -6.51 6.19 -28.00
CA GLU A 95 -7.91 5.95 -28.37
C GLU A 95 -8.04 5.26 -29.72
N LYS A 96 -7.27 5.71 -30.71
CA LYS A 96 -7.25 5.13 -32.05
C LYS A 96 -6.77 3.67 -32.04
N GLN A 97 -5.72 3.36 -31.28
CA GLN A 97 -5.23 1.99 -31.18
C GLN A 97 -6.22 1.08 -30.45
N VAL A 98 -6.88 1.56 -29.39
CA VAL A 98 -7.95 0.81 -28.70
C VAL A 98 -9.09 0.45 -29.66
N GLN A 99 -9.53 1.39 -30.48
CA GLN A 99 -10.56 1.13 -31.52
C GLN A 99 -10.12 0.05 -32.49
N LYS A 100 -8.88 0.12 -33.00
CA LYS A 100 -8.31 -0.90 -33.90
C LYS A 100 -8.18 -2.28 -33.22
N ILE A 101 -7.74 -2.32 -31.97
CA ILE A 101 -7.63 -3.53 -31.16
C ILE A 101 -9.02 -4.16 -31.01
N PHE A 102 -10.03 -3.37 -30.61
CA PHE A 102 -11.40 -3.86 -30.47
C PHE A 102 -11.93 -4.46 -31.78
N LYS A 103 -11.73 -3.76 -32.90
CA LYS A 103 -12.12 -4.21 -34.23
C LYS A 103 -11.42 -5.51 -34.61
N LYS A 104 -10.11 -5.60 -34.40
CA LYS A 104 -9.31 -6.81 -34.70
C LYS A 104 -9.80 -8.02 -33.91
N LEU A 105 -10.09 -7.85 -32.62
CA LEU A 105 -10.61 -8.93 -31.76
C LEU A 105 -12.03 -9.32 -32.18
N TYR A 106 -12.84 -8.37 -32.63
CA TYR A 106 -14.18 -8.64 -33.18
C TYR A 106 -14.09 -9.43 -34.49
N ASP A 107 -13.26 -8.99 -35.44
CA ASP A 107 -13.06 -9.68 -36.73
C ASP A 107 -12.49 -11.10 -36.56
N LYS A 108 -11.65 -11.32 -35.51
CA LYS A 108 -11.11 -12.62 -35.13
C LYS A 108 -12.16 -13.54 -34.48
N GLY A 109 -13.33 -13.00 -34.11
CA GLY A 109 -14.38 -13.72 -33.41
C GLY A 109 -14.14 -13.92 -31.91
N ASP A 110 -13.15 -13.25 -31.35
CA ASP A 110 -12.87 -13.23 -29.92
C ASP A 110 -13.80 -12.27 -29.18
N ILE A 111 -14.34 -11.26 -29.87
CA ILE A 111 -15.42 -10.42 -29.39
C ILE A 111 -16.69 -10.72 -30.17
N TYR A 112 -17.83 -10.80 -29.49
CA TYR A 112 -19.15 -11.02 -30.07
C TYR A 112 -20.22 -10.18 -29.39
N LYS A 113 -21.31 -9.87 -30.10
CA LYS A 113 -22.44 -9.10 -29.58
C LYS A 113 -23.42 -9.99 -28.84
N GLY A 114 -23.89 -9.55 -27.70
CA GLY A 114 -24.85 -10.25 -26.85
C GLY A 114 -25.64 -9.31 -25.95
N HIS A 115 -26.28 -9.83 -24.94
CA HIS A 115 -26.99 -9.06 -23.92
C HIS A 115 -26.43 -9.39 -22.56
N TYR A 116 -26.08 -8.37 -21.79
CA TYR A 116 -25.69 -8.50 -20.41
C TYR A 116 -26.93 -8.38 -19.50
N GLU A 117 -27.04 -9.28 -18.56
CA GLU A 117 -28.00 -9.22 -17.47
C GLU A 117 -27.30 -9.69 -16.19
N GLY A 118 -27.16 -8.82 -15.19
CA GLY A 118 -26.47 -9.11 -13.96
C GLY A 118 -26.36 -7.88 -13.07
N MET A 119 -25.39 -7.88 -12.15
CA MET A 119 -25.16 -6.82 -11.18
C MET A 119 -23.91 -6.04 -11.53
N TYR A 120 -23.96 -4.71 -11.43
CA TYR A 120 -22.85 -3.82 -11.74
C TYR A 120 -22.46 -2.97 -10.52
N CYS A 121 -21.18 -2.94 -10.20
CA CYS A 121 -20.60 -2.07 -9.21
C CYS A 121 -20.01 -0.83 -9.88
N THR A 122 -20.68 0.32 -9.78
CA THR A 122 -20.19 1.58 -10.35
C THR A 122 -18.85 2.05 -9.76
N PRO A 123 -18.58 1.93 -8.45
CA PRO A 123 -17.28 2.32 -7.90
C PRO A 123 -16.08 1.50 -8.39
N CYS A 124 -16.26 0.21 -8.66
CA CYS A 124 -15.22 -0.69 -9.18
C CYS A 124 -15.26 -0.84 -10.69
N GLU A 125 -16.33 -0.32 -11.32
CA GLU A 125 -16.63 -0.51 -12.74
C GLU A 125 -16.56 -1.98 -13.17
N SER A 126 -17.13 -2.87 -12.34
CA SER A 126 -17.06 -4.32 -12.49
C SER A 126 -18.44 -4.96 -12.53
N PHE A 127 -18.56 -6.01 -13.35
CA PHE A 127 -19.76 -6.82 -13.46
C PHE A 127 -19.67 -8.08 -12.60
N PHE A 128 -20.81 -8.46 -12.02
CA PHE A 128 -20.93 -9.65 -11.20
C PHE A 128 -22.22 -10.39 -11.50
N THR A 129 -22.20 -11.71 -11.37
CA THR A 129 -23.42 -12.51 -11.25
C THR A 129 -23.92 -12.43 -9.80
N GLU A 130 -25.21 -12.71 -9.57
CA GLU A 130 -25.76 -12.75 -8.20
C GLU A 130 -24.99 -13.72 -7.29
N SER A 131 -24.50 -14.84 -7.83
CA SER A 131 -23.73 -15.84 -7.10
C SER A 131 -22.31 -15.39 -6.70
N GLN A 132 -21.80 -14.33 -7.30
CA GLN A 132 -20.49 -13.76 -6.97
C GLN A 132 -20.56 -12.67 -5.89
N LEU A 133 -21.77 -12.20 -5.57
CA LEU A 133 -21.94 -11.18 -4.54
C LEU A 133 -21.71 -11.78 -3.14
N VAL A 134 -21.13 -10.97 -2.26
CA VAL A 134 -20.98 -11.27 -0.85
C VAL A 134 -22.02 -10.45 -0.09
N ASP A 135 -22.98 -11.09 0.57
CA ASP A 135 -24.12 -10.45 1.24
C ASP A 135 -24.90 -9.45 0.37
N GLY A 136 -25.05 -9.77 -0.93
CA GLY A 136 -25.73 -8.91 -1.91
C GLY A 136 -24.91 -7.70 -2.36
N LYS A 137 -23.62 -7.60 -1.98
CA LYS A 137 -22.71 -6.49 -2.26
C LYS A 137 -21.54 -6.90 -3.14
N CYS A 138 -20.85 -5.91 -3.67
CA CYS A 138 -19.66 -6.10 -4.48
C CYS A 138 -18.56 -6.84 -3.69
N PRO A 139 -18.04 -7.97 -4.18
CA PRO A 139 -17.00 -8.73 -3.49
C PRO A 139 -15.66 -7.98 -3.40
N ASP A 140 -15.40 -7.04 -4.32
CA ASP A 140 -14.13 -6.32 -4.37
C ASP A 140 -14.10 -5.12 -3.41
N CYS A 141 -15.22 -4.41 -3.21
CA CYS A 141 -15.23 -3.18 -2.40
C CYS A 141 -16.31 -3.12 -1.31
N GLY A 142 -17.16 -4.14 -1.19
CA GLY A 142 -18.23 -4.21 -0.18
C GLY A 142 -19.39 -3.23 -0.36
N ARG A 143 -19.46 -2.48 -1.48
CA ARG A 143 -20.50 -1.48 -1.75
C ARG A 143 -21.70 -2.10 -2.46
N GLU A 144 -22.85 -1.38 -2.42
CA GLU A 144 -24.05 -1.74 -3.13
C GLU A 144 -23.80 -1.89 -4.64
N VAL A 145 -24.44 -2.87 -5.26
CA VAL A 145 -24.43 -3.12 -6.70
C VAL A 145 -25.81 -2.85 -7.27
N GLN A 146 -25.88 -2.50 -8.56
CA GLN A 146 -27.13 -2.19 -9.25
C GLN A 146 -27.39 -3.20 -10.36
N PRO A 147 -28.67 -3.61 -10.61
CA PRO A 147 -29.02 -4.42 -11.76
C PRO A 147 -28.65 -3.70 -13.05
N ALA A 148 -27.99 -4.39 -13.97
CA ALA A 148 -27.66 -3.88 -15.29
C ALA A 148 -28.18 -4.85 -16.36
N LYS A 149 -28.92 -4.32 -17.32
CA LYS A 149 -29.41 -5.07 -18.47
C LYS A 149 -29.24 -4.21 -19.70
N GLU A 150 -28.27 -4.58 -20.55
CA GLU A 150 -27.97 -3.83 -21.75
C GLU A 150 -27.42 -4.71 -22.87
N GLU A 151 -27.58 -4.27 -24.12
CA GLU A 151 -26.85 -4.85 -25.24
C GLU A 151 -25.37 -4.52 -25.06
N ALA A 152 -24.50 -5.50 -25.22
CA ALA A 152 -23.07 -5.34 -25.02
C ALA A 152 -22.26 -6.27 -25.92
N TYR A 153 -20.99 -5.96 -26.08
CA TYR A 153 -20.01 -6.85 -26.65
C TYR A 153 -19.31 -7.64 -25.56
N PHE A 154 -19.05 -8.92 -25.84
CA PHE A 154 -18.40 -9.85 -24.91
C PHE A 154 -17.11 -10.38 -25.51
N PHE A 155 -16.05 -10.44 -24.70
CA PHE A 155 -14.80 -11.07 -25.05
C PHE A 155 -14.74 -12.52 -24.50
N ARG A 156 -14.33 -13.49 -25.35
CA ARG A 156 -14.27 -14.92 -25.02
C ARG A 156 -13.08 -15.26 -24.10
N MET A 157 -13.17 -14.90 -22.83
CA MET A 157 -12.14 -15.18 -21.82
C MET A 157 -11.86 -16.68 -21.69
N SER A 158 -12.92 -17.48 -21.68
CA SER A 158 -12.86 -18.94 -21.52
C SER A 158 -11.98 -19.63 -22.56
N LYS A 159 -11.90 -19.09 -23.78
CA LYS A 159 -11.07 -19.63 -24.86
C LYS A 159 -9.57 -19.67 -24.51
N TYR A 160 -9.11 -18.81 -23.63
CA TYR A 160 -7.69 -18.61 -23.28
C TYR A 160 -7.34 -19.11 -21.88
N ALA A 161 -8.32 -19.57 -21.08
CA ALA A 161 -8.14 -19.91 -19.68
C ALA A 161 -7.06 -20.99 -19.47
N ASP A 162 -7.14 -22.11 -20.21
CA ASP A 162 -6.19 -23.21 -20.05
C ASP A 162 -4.74 -22.78 -20.40
N ARG A 163 -4.60 -22.00 -21.45
CA ARG A 163 -3.29 -21.46 -21.86
C ARG A 163 -2.69 -20.53 -20.79
N LEU A 164 -3.53 -19.72 -20.13
CA LEU A 164 -3.09 -18.87 -19.04
C LEU A 164 -2.71 -19.68 -17.80
N ILE A 165 -3.51 -20.70 -17.44
CA ILE A 165 -3.21 -21.61 -16.33
C ILE A 165 -1.85 -22.32 -16.56
N GLU A 166 -1.61 -22.81 -17.77
CA GLU A 166 -0.33 -23.41 -18.16
C GLU A 166 0.82 -22.41 -17.99
N HIS A 167 0.65 -21.18 -18.49
CA HIS A 167 1.66 -20.13 -18.35
C HIS A 167 1.99 -19.84 -16.87
N ILE A 168 0.98 -19.64 -16.02
CA ILE A 168 1.18 -19.38 -14.59
C ILE A 168 1.90 -20.55 -13.88
N ASN A 169 1.61 -21.79 -14.28
CA ASN A 169 2.22 -22.95 -13.67
C ASN A 169 3.67 -23.16 -14.11
N THR A 170 4.01 -22.76 -15.33
CA THR A 170 5.36 -22.90 -15.90
C THR A 170 6.27 -21.69 -15.63
N HIS A 171 5.70 -20.56 -15.18
CA HIS A 171 6.42 -19.31 -14.87
C HIS A 171 6.10 -18.89 -13.43
N PRO A 172 6.76 -19.48 -12.42
CA PRO A 172 6.47 -19.19 -11.00
C PRO A 172 6.74 -17.74 -10.61
N GLU A 173 7.58 -17.03 -11.36
CA GLU A 173 7.91 -15.61 -11.20
C GLU A 173 6.80 -14.67 -11.69
N PHE A 174 5.89 -15.16 -12.54
CA PHE A 174 4.93 -14.31 -13.26
C PHE A 174 4.02 -13.50 -12.32
N ILE A 175 3.50 -14.12 -11.25
CA ILE A 175 2.64 -13.43 -10.27
C ILE A 175 3.30 -13.44 -8.90
N GLN A 176 3.58 -12.26 -8.37
CA GLN A 176 4.17 -12.07 -7.05
C GLN A 176 3.32 -11.08 -6.22
N PRO A 177 3.25 -11.27 -4.91
CA PRO A 177 3.67 -12.41 -4.10
C PRO A 177 2.92 -13.71 -4.44
N VAL A 178 3.44 -14.85 -4.00
CA VAL A 178 2.84 -16.17 -4.28
C VAL A 178 1.41 -16.31 -3.75
N SER A 179 1.07 -15.62 -2.65
CA SER A 179 -0.31 -15.56 -2.15
C SER A 179 -1.29 -15.02 -3.19
N ARG A 180 -0.88 -14.02 -3.99
CA ARG A 180 -1.69 -13.46 -5.07
C ARG A 180 -1.87 -14.45 -6.22
N LYS A 181 -0.81 -15.20 -6.57
CA LYS A 181 -0.92 -16.32 -7.53
C LYS A 181 -2.00 -17.31 -7.07
N ASN A 182 -1.92 -17.75 -5.82
CA ASN A 182 -2.85 -18.72 -5.27
C ASN A 182 -4.30 -18.20 -5.26
N GLU A 183 -4.49 -16.92 -4.91
CA GLU A 183 -5.79 -16.25 -4.94
C GLU A 183 -6.39 -16.26 -6.36
N MET A 184 -5.62 -15.86 -7.37
CA MET A 184 -6.07 -15.81 -8.76
C MET A 184 -6.39 -17.20 -9.31
N MET A 185 -5.55 -18.19 -9.02
CA MET A 185 -5.77 -19.57 -9.44
C MET A 185 -7.03 -20.16 -8.83
N ASN A 186 -7.16 -20.09 -7.49
CA ASN A 186 -8.24 -20.78 -6.77
C ASN A 186 -9.60 -20.10 -6.90
N ASN A 187 -9.62 -18.76 -6.91
CA ASN A 187 -10.88 -18.04 -6.86
C ASN A 187 -11.45 -17.71 -8.25
N PHE A 188 -10.61 -17.67 -9.28
CA PHE A 188 -11.04 -17.22 -10.62
C PHE A 188 -10.74 -18.22 -11.74
N LEU A 189 -9.52 -18.76 -11.83
CA LEU A 189 -9.12 -19.57 -12.97
C LEU A 189 -9.63 -21.02 -12.89
N LEU A 190 -9.40 -21.70 -11.77
CA LEU A 190 -9.82 -23.10 -11.59
C LEU A 190 -11.33 -23.29 -11.55
N PRO A 191 -12.16 -22.37 -11.01
CA PRO A 191 -13.61 -22.44 -11.14
C PRO A 191 -14.12 -22.25 -12.57
N GLY A 192 -13.30 -21.73 -13.49
CA GLY A 192 -13.64 -21.42 -14.87
C GLY A 192 -13.96 -19.95 -15.12
N LEU A 193 -13.42 -19.40 -16.19
CA LEU A 193 -13.66 -18.01 -16.58
C LEU A 193 -14.95 -17.89 -17.40
N GLN A 194 -15.73 -16.86 -17.09
CA GLN A 194 -16.84 -16.41 -17.91
C GLN A 194 -16.36 -15.36 -18.92
N ASP A 195 -17.10 -15.23 -20.02
CA ASP A 195 -16.81 -14.22 -21.03
C ASP A 195 -17.04 -12.82 -20.45
N LEU A 196 -16.11 -11.90 -20.77
CA LEU A 196 -16.08 -10.56 -20.20
C LEU A 196 -16.89 -9.58 -21.05
N CYS A 197 -17.80 -8.83 -20.44
CA CYS A 197 -18.43 -7.69 -21.09
C CYS A 197 -17.41 -6.59 -21.37
N VAL A 198 -17.21 -6.21 -22.63
CA VAL A 198 -16.16 -5.27 -23.09
C VAL A 198 -16.70 -4.01 -23.74
N SER A 199 -18.01 -3.75 -23.63
CA SER A 199 -18.60 -2.48 -24.04
C SER A 199 -19.77 -2.07 -23.16
N ARG A 200 -20.11 -0.79 -23.19
CA ARG A 200 -21.24 -0.21 -22.45
C ARG A 200 -22.05 0.73 -23.34
N THR A 201 -23.34 0.83 -23.04
CA THR A 201 -24.27 1.79 -23.68
C THR A 201 -24.90 2.76 -22.67
N SER A 202 -24.74 2.51 -21.39
CA SER A 202 -25.37 3.25 -20.29
C SER A 202 -24.75 4.63 -20.01
N PHE A 203 -23.56 4.91 -20.53
CA PHE A 203 -22.87 6.20 -20.43
C PHE A 203 -22.11 6.50 -21.73
N LYS A 204 -21.60 7.75 -21.88
CA LYS A 204 -20.99 8.22 -23.14
C LYS A 204 -19.51 8.54 -23.01
N TRP A 205 -19.00 8.78 -21.81
CA TRP A 205 -17.61 9.13 -21.60
C TRP A 205 -16.71 7.90 -21.65
N GLY A 206 -16.20 7.60 -22.83
CA GLY A 206 -15.35 6.46 -23.16
C GLY A 206 -14.99 6.45 -24.64
N ILE A 207 -14.14 5.54 -25.05
CA ILE A 207 -13.72 5.38 -26.45
C ILE A 207 -14.88 4.74 -27.23
N PRO A 208 -15.46 5.37 -28.25
CA PRO A 208 -16.55 4.79 -29.02
C PRO A 208 -16.06 3.58 -29.84
N VAL A 209 -16.88 2.54 -29.92
CA VAL A 209 -16.66 1.43 -30.84
C VAL A 209 -16.85 1.94 -32.27
N ASP A 210 -15.80 1.94 -33.09
CA ASP A 210 -15.75 2.62 -34.38
C ASP A 210 -16.90 2.21 -35.35
N PHE A 211 -17.21 0.92 -35.41
CA PHE A 211 -18.26 0.35 -36.26
C PHE A 211 -19.66 0.29 -35.62
N ASP A 212 -19.78 0.63 -34.31
CA ASP A 212 -21.03 0.69 -33.56
C ASP A 212 -20.99 1.79 -32.50
N PRO A 213 -21.09 3.07 -32.86
CA PRO A 213 -20.86 4.21 -31.96
C PRO A 213 -21.88 4.36 -30.81
N LYS A 214 -22.89 3.49 -30.72
CA LYS A 214 -23.77 3.42 -29.56
C LYS A 214 -23.05 2.86 -28.33
N HIS A 215 -21.99 2.08 -28.56
CA HIS A 215 -21.19 1.46 -27.54
C HIS A 215 -19.90 2.24 -27.30
N VAL A 216 -19.52 2.36 -26.06
CA VAL A 216 -18.16 2.75 -25.65
C VAL A 216 -17.40 1.52 -25.18
N VAL A 217 -16.11 1.48 -25.41
CA VAL A 217 -15.21 0.41 -24.97
C VAL A 217 -15.19 0.36 -23.45
N TYR A 218 -15.23 -0.84 -22.89
CA TYR A 218 -15.16 -1.07 -21.45
C TYR A 218 -13.80 -0.62 -20.91
N VAL A 219 -13.85 0.07 -19.77
CA VAL A 219 -12.70 0.76 -19.18
C VAL A 219 -11.47 -0.13 -19.02
N TRP A 220 -11.62 -1.41 -18.66
CA TRP A 220 -10.47 -2.30 -18.48
C TRP A 220 -9.80 -2.73 -19.80
N LEU A 221 -10.52 -2.86 -20.90
CA LEU A 221 -9.89 -3.08 -22.20
C LEU A 221 -9.15 -1.83 -22.67
N ASP A 222 -9.73 -0.66 -22.42
CA ASP A 222 -9.11 0.64 -22.65
C ASP A 222 -7.86 0.81 -21.77
N ALA A 223 -8.04 0.80 -20.44
CA ALA A 223 -6.96 1.05 -19.49
C ALA A 223 -5.76 0.10 -19.65
N LEU A 224 -5.98 -1.22 -19.80
CA LEU A 224 -4.88 -2.19 -19.88
C LEU A 224 -4.04 -2.06 -21.15
N THR A 225 -4.63 -1.61 -22.26
CA THR A 225 -3.86 -1.43 -23.50
C THR A 225 -2.89 -0.26 -23.46
N ASN A 226 -2.97 0.63 -22.44
CA ASN A 226 -1.99 1.70 -22.27
C ASN A 226 -0.55 1.18 -22.26
N TYR A 227 -0.32 0.00 -21.70
CA TYR A 227 1.02 -0.56 -21.53
C TYR A 227 1.76 -0.81 -22.84
N ILE A 228 1.02 -1.03 -23.92
CA ILE A 228 1.60 -1.19 -25.26
C ILE A 228 1.46 0.07 -26.11
N THR A 229 0.35 0.78 -26.01
CA THR A 229 0.14 2.01 -26.82
C THR A 229 1.09 3.13 -26.38
N GLY A 230 1.40 3.24 -25.08
CA GLY A 230 2.31 4.24 -24.55
C GLY A 230 3.75 4.14 -25.06
N ILE A 231 4.15 2.96 -25.52
CA ILE A 231 5.46 2.71 -26.15
C ILE A 231 5.37 2.54 -27.66
N GLY A 232 4.19 2.86 -28.24
CA GLY A 232 4.01 2.95 -29.68
C GLY A 232 3.66 1.64 -30.39
N TYR A 233 2.86 0.77 -29.74
CA TYR A 233 2.22 -0.37 -30.41
C TYR A 233 1.28 0.14 -31.50
N ASP A 234 1.36 -0.46 -32.69
CA ASP A 234 0.42 -0.27 -33.78
C ASP A 234 -0.22 -1.60 -34.20
N CYS A 235 -1.55 -1.65 -34.12
CA CYS A 235 -2.36 -2.81 -34.46
C CYS A 235 -2.22 -3.25 -35.93
N ASP A 236 -1.85 -2.33 -36.82
CA ASP A 236 -1.64 -2.57 -38.26
C ASP A 236 -0.21 -3.07 -38.58
N GLY A 237 0.61 -3.28 -37.55
CA GLY A 237 1.96 -3.85 -37.72
C GLY A 237 3.10 -2.84 -37.87
N ASN A 238 2.82 -1.53 -37.74
CA ASN A 238 3.81 -0.45 -37.85
C ASN A 238 4.27 0.06 -36.47
N SER A 239 4.39 -0.86 -35.51
CA SER A 239 4.82 -0.52 -34.15
C SER A 239 6.19 0.15 -34.12
N SER A 240 6.37 1.07 -33.17
CA SER A 240 7.59 1.86 -33.00
C SER A 240 8.81 0.99 -32.65
N GLU A 241 10.01 1.53 -32.81
CA GLU A 241 11.25 0.91 -32.34
C GLU A 241 11.27 0.78 -30.80
N GLN A 242 10.64 1.71 -30.08
CA GLN A 242 10.49 1.62 -28.62
C GLN A 242 9.68 0.40 -28.21
N PHE A 243 8.54 0.15 -28.88
CA PHE A 243 7.75 -1.06 -28.63
C PHE A 243 8.54 -2.33 -28.90
N LYS A 244 9.25 -2.41 -30.02
CA LYS A 244 10.04 -3.58 -30.39
C LYS A 244 11.17 -3.87 -29.42
N LYS A 245 11.74 -2.82 -28.80
CA LYS A 245 12.83 -2.91 -27.82
C LYS A 245 12.32 -3.29 -26.44
N ASP A 246 11.26 -2.65 -25.95
CA ASP A 246 10.86 -2.67 -24.54
C ASP A 246 9.68 -3.61 -24.24
N TRP A 247 9.00 -4.14 -25.28
CA TRP A 247 7.98 -5.14 -25.06
C TRP A 247 8.53 -6.56 -25.25
N PRO A 248 8.25 -7.54 -24.37
CA PRO A 248 7.35 -7.46 -23.20
C PRO A 248 7.96 -6.72 -22.00
N ALA A 249 7.08 -6.13 -21.20
CA ALA A 249 7.48 -5.49 -19.96
C ALA A 249 8.14 -6.50 -18.99
N ASP A 250 9.23 -6.10 -18.35
CA ASP A 250 9.89 -6.91 -17.33
C ASP A 250 9.08 -6.94 -16.03
N LEU A 251 8.43 -5.81 -15.67
CA LEU A 251 7.65 -5.70 -14.45
C LEU A 251 6.43 -4.79 -14.66
N HIS A 252 5.25 -5.29 -14.33
CA HIS A 252 4.06 -4.52 -14.01
C HIS A 252 3.93 -4.46 -12.49
N LEU A 253 4.06 -3.26 -11.91
CA LEU A 253 3.89 -3.03 -10.48
C LEU A 253 2.53 -2.37 -10.25
N ILE A 254 1.67 -3.00 -9.48
CA ILE A 254 0.26 -2.61 -9.33
C ILE A 254 -0.25 -2.86 -7.91
N GLY A 255 -1.33 -2.18 -7.52
CA GLY A 255 -2.02 -2.48 -6.26
C GLY A 255 -2.68 -3.86 -6.27
N LYS A 256 -2.68 -4.54 -5.12
CA LYS A 256 -3.29 -5.88 -4.97
C LYS A 256 -4.79 -5.92 -5.31
N ASP A 257 -5.48 -4.79 -5.22
CA ASP A 257 -6.91 -4.64 -5.53
C ASP A 257 -7.24 -4.77 -7.02
N ILE A 258 -6.25 -4.55 -7.89
CA ILE A 258 -6.41 -4.68 -9.34
C ILE A 258 -5.60 -5.83 -9.94
N ILE A 259 -5.10 -6.74 -9.09
CA ILE A 259 -4.28 -7.89 -9.52
C ILE A 259 -5.00 -8.78 -10.52
N ARG A 260 -6.31 -8.99 -10.36
CA ARG A 260 -7.13 -9.81 -11.26
C ARG A 260 -7.09 -9.30 -12.70
N PHE A 261 -7.19 -7.98 -12.88
CA PHE A 261 -7.19 -7.37 -14.20
C PHE A 261 -5.83 -7.52 -14.91
N HIS A 262 -4.73 -7.45 -14.14
CA HIS A 262 -3.36 -7.51 -14.68
C HIS A 262 -2.81 -8.93 -14.84
N THR A 263 -3.38 -9.91 -14.15
CA THR A 263 -2.91 -11.30 -14.19
C THR A 263 -3.85 -12.25 -14.90
N ILE A 264 -5.11 -11.83 -15.15
CA ILE A 264 -6.09 -12.60 -15.90
C ILE A 264 -6.51 -11.86 -17.16
N TYR A 265 -7.09 -10.66 -17.08
CA TYR A 265 -7.63 -9.97 -18.27
C TYR A 265 -6.51 -9.55 -19.22
N TRP A 266 -5.50 -8.87 -18.72
CA TRP A 266 -4.41 -8.36 -19.55
C TRP A 266 -3.64 -9.46 -20.28
N PRO A 267 -3.16 -10.54 -19.64
CA PRO A 267 -2.53 -11.65 -20.34
C PRO A 267 -3.42 -12.27 -21.40
N ILE A 268 -4.71 -12.42 -21.14
CA ILE A 268 -5.65 -12.98 -22.11
C ILE A 268 -5.84 -12.06 -23.32
N PHE A 269 -5.95 -10.73 -23.13
CA PHE A 269 -5.98 -9.79 -24.24
C PHE A 269 -4.71 -9.86 -25.10
N LEU A 270 -3.55 -9.96 -24.45
CA LEU A 270 -2.26 -10.14 -25.16
C LEU A 270 -2.22 -11.44 -25.94
N MET A 271 -2.68 -12.55 -25.35
CA MET A 271 -2.77 -13.84 -26.06
C MET A 271 -3.68 -13.76 -27.29
N ALA A 272 -4.80 -13.02 -27.18
CA ALA A 272 -5.73 -12.80 -28.29
C ALA A 272 -5.14 -11.90 -29.37
N LEU A 273 -4.24 -11.01 -29.03
CA LEU A 273 -3.48 -10.15 -29.94
C LEU A 273 -2.23 -10.82 -30.51
N ASP A 274 -1.93 -12.05 -30.09
CA ASP A 274 -0.72 -12.79 -30.43
C ASP A 274 0.57 -12.06 -30.01
N LEU A 275 0.51 -11.37 -28.84
CA LEU A 275 1.63 -10.66 -28.24
C LEU A 275 2.23 -11.43 -27.06
N PRO A 276 3.55 -11.30 -26.81
CA PRO A 276 4.18 -11.88 -25.63
C PRO A 276 3.64 -11.26 -24.33
N LEU A 277 3.61 -12.06 -23.27
CA LEU A 277 3.15 -11.64 -21.96
C LEU A 277 4.24 -10.89 -21.19
N PRO A 278 3.89 -9.98 -20.25
CA PRO A 278 4.87 -9.41 -19.33
C PRO A 278 5.54 -10.51 -18.51
N LYS A 279 6.81 -10.29 -18.13
CA LYS A 279 7.57 -11.31 -17.40
C LYS A 279 7.10 -11.46 -15.96
N GLN A 280 6.74 -10.35 -15.31
CA GLN A 280 6.32 -10.36 -13.92
C GLN A 280 5.24 -9.30 -13.65
N VAL A 281 4.26 -9.66 -12.81
CA VAL A 281 3.27 -8.77 -12.21
C VAL A 281 3.43 -8.83 -10.71
N PHE A 282 3.76 -7.72 -10.08
CA PHE A 282 3.86 -7.60 -8.63
C PHE A 282 2.67 -6.82 -8.07
N GLY A 283 1.83 -7.52 -7.30
CA GLY A 283 0.69 -6.93 -6.58
C GLY A 283 1.09 -6.46 -5.20
N HIS A 284 1.46 -5.18 -5.06
CA HIS A 284 1.87 -4.63 -3.78
C HIS A 284 0.70 -4.50 -2.79
N PRO A 285 0.95 -4.60 -1.45
CA PRO A 285 -0.06 -4.43 -0.42
C PRO A 285 -0.53 -2.98 -0.30
N TRP A 286 -1.57 -2.75 0.51
CA TRP A 286 -2.09 -1.41 0.80
C TRP A 286 -1.30 -0.70 1.89
N LEU A 287 -1.21 0.61 1.75
CA LEU A 287 -0.80 1.51 2.83
C LEU A 287 -2.07 1.99 3.55
N LEU A 288 -2.18 1.63 4.83
CA LEU A 288 -3.31 1.92 5.69
C LEU A 288 -3.01 3.11 6.61
N GLN A 289 -4.05 3.81 7.06
CA GLN A 289 -3.94 4.78 8.14
C GLN A 289 -4.79 4.31 9.33
N GLY A 290 -4.16 4.17 10.51
CA GLY A 290 -4.81 3.60 11.68
C GLY A 290 -5.32 2.18 11.39
N ASP A 291 -6.57 1.91 11.77
CA ASP A 291 -7.15 0.57 11.67
C ASP A 291 -7.78 0.25 10.30
N GLY A 292 -7.56 1.08 9.27
CA GLY A 292 -8.26 0.82 8.02
C GLY A 292 -7.76 1.51 6.76
N LYS A 293 -8.35 1.12 5.63
CA LYS A 293 -8.09 1.71 4.31
C LYS A 293 -8.46 3.20 4.31
N MET A 294 -7.58 4.03 3.76
CA MET A 294 -7.84 5.46 3.56
C MET A 294 -9.07 5.67 2.68
N SER A 295 -9.98 6.53 3.13
CA SER A 295 -11.19 6.87 2.40
C SER A 295 -11.56 8.34 2.64
N LYS A 296 -11.85 9.06 1.55
CA LYS A 296 -12.31 10.46 1.63
C LYS A 296 -13.58 10.62 2.47
N SER A 297 -14.47 9.64 2.46
CA SER A 297 -15.70 9.64 3.25
C SER A 297 -15.47 9.47 4.76
N LYS A 298 -14.33 8.86 5.15
CA LYS A 298 -13.93 8.69 6.55
C LYS A 298 -13.06 9.84 7.08
N GLY A 299 -12.66 10.78 6.21
CA GLY A 299 -11.79 11.88 6.60
C GLY A 299 -10.36 11.50 7.01
N ASN A 300 -9.97 10.25 6.79
CA ASN A 300 -8.67 9.69 7.19
C ASN A 300 -7.67 9.63 6.02
N VAL A 301 -7.67 10.60 5.11
CA VAL A 301 -6.78 10.59 3.94
C VAL A 301 -5.57 11.45 4.19
N LEU A 302 -4.38 10.89 3.99
CA LEU A 302 -3.10 11.60 3.96
C LEU A 302 -2.72 11.90 2.50
N TYR A 303 -2.24 13.11 2.25
CA TYR A 303 -1.77 13.54 0.93
C TYR A 303 -0.25 13.76 0.94
N ALA A 304 0.40 13.39 -0.17
CA ALA A 304 1.85 13.47 -0.26
C ALA A 304 2.40 14.89 -0.13
N ASP A 305 1.74 15.88 -0.72
CA ASP A 305 2.17 17.28 -0.63
C ASP A 305 2.11 17.81 0.81
N GLU A 306 1.06 17.49 1.57
CA GLU A 306 0.99 17.85 2.98
C GLU A 306 2.15 17.21 3.78
N LEU A 307 2.42 15.93 3.54
CA LEU A 307 3.53 15.25 4.21
C LEU A 307 4.89 15.82 3.82
N VAL A 308 5.07 16.22 2.56
CA VAL A 308 6.29 16.86 2.07
C VAL A 308 6.52 18.22 2.74
N ASP A 309 5.46 19.00 2.98
CA ASP A 309 5.56 20.28 3.70
C ASP A 309 6.06 20.12 5.14
N PHE A 310 5.74 19.00 5.79
CA PHE A 310 6.21 18.70 7.16
C PHE A 310 7.61 18.10 7.18
N PHE A 311 7.88 17.12 6.32
CA PHE A 311 9.03 16.22 6.46
C PHE A 311 10.06 16.35 5.34
N GLY A 312 9.69 16.95 4.20
CA GLY A 312 10.48 16.94 2.98
C GLY A 312 10.33 15.65 2.15
N VAL A 313 10.67 15.74 0.87
CA VAL A 313 10.43 14.69 -0.13
C VAL A 313 11.05 13.35 0.26
N ASP A 314 12.35 13.36 0.56
CA ASP A 314 13.10 12.12 0.83
C ASP A 314 12.66 11.43 2.13
N ALA A 315 12.24 12.19 3.14
CA ALA A 315 11.68 11.60 4.36
C ALA A 315 10.33 10.92 4.07
N VAL A 316 9.46 11.54 3.26
CA VAL A 316 8.19 10.91 2.84
C VAL A 316 8.46 9.65 2.01
N ARG A 317 9.44 9.69 1.08
CA ARG A 317 9.87 8.50 0.33
C ARG A 317 10.33 7.39 1.29
N TYR A 318 11.17 7.72 2.26
CA TYR A 318 11.62 6.78 3.28
C TYR A 318 10.44 6.11 4.00
N PHE A 319 9.48 6.91 4.50
CA PHE A 319 8.34 6.39 5.27
C PHE A 319 7.52 5.40 4.45
N VAL A 320 7.11 5.79 3.23
CA VAL A 320 6.25 4.92 2.41
C VAL A 320 6.97 3.67 1.91
N LEU A 321 8.29 3.70 1.76
CA LEU A 321 9.06 2.54 1.34
C LEU A 321 9.43 1.62 2.52
N HIS A 322 9.79 2.21 3.68
CA HIS A 322 10.25 1.46 4.84
C HIS A 322 9.10 0.76 5.59
N GLU A 323 7.93 1.42 5.72
CA GLU A 323 6.80 0.90 6.49
C GLU A 323 5.92 -0.09 5.69
N MET A 324 6.33 -0.46 4.48
CA MET A 324 5.59 -1.38 3.62
C MET A 324 6.26 -2.75 3.55
N PRO A 325 5.73 -3.75 4.27
CA PRO A 325 6.16 -5.13 4.13
C PRO A 325 5.92 -5.66 2.70
N PHE A 326 6.65 -6.71 2.31
CA PHE A 326 6.54 -7.27 0.97
C PHE A 326 5.14 -7.81 0.62
N GLU A 327 4.43 -8.39 1.58
CA GLU A 327 3.19 -9.14 1.34
C GLU A 327 1.99 -8.61 2.14
N ASN A 328 2.25 -8.10 3.34
CA ASN A 328 1.21 -7.63 4.24
C ASN A 328 0.99 -6.11 4.10
N ASP A 329 -0.20 -5.65 4.46
CA ASP A 329 -0.51 -4.22 4.46
C ASP A 329 0.38 -3.49 5.49
N GLY A 330 0.86 -2.31 5.10
CA GLY A 330 1.61 -1.42 5.96
C GLY A 330 0.70 -0.37 6.60
N VAL A 331 1.16 0.21 7.70
CA VAL A 331 0.44 1.27 8.40
C VAL A 331 1.32 2.51 8.46
N ILE A 332 0.72 3.68 8.22
CA ILE A 332 1.37 4.98 8.38
C ILE A 332 0.52 5.85 9.33
N SER A 333 1.21 6.55 10.23
CA SER A 333 0.60 7.56 11.10
C SER A 333 1.55 8.73 11.31
N TRP A 334 1.04 9.86 11.77
CA TRP A 334 1.87 11.03 12.08
C TRP A 334 2.92 10.70 13.16
N GLU A 335 2.53 9.95 14.19
CA GLU A 335 3.38 9.52 15.30
C GLU A 335 4.53 8.64 14.79
N LEU A 336 4.21 7.66 13.94
CA LEU A 336 5.21 6.77 13.36
C LEU A 336 6.18 7.53 12.46
N MET A 337 5.69 8.48 11.66
CA MET A 337 6.53 9.31 10.81
C MET A 337 7.51 10.18 11.62
N VAL A 338 7.03 10.80 12.72
CA VAL A 338 7.89 11.57 13.63
C VAL A 338 8.90 10.66 14.34
N GLU A 339 8.50 9.46 14.75
CA GLU A 339 9.41 8.47 15.34
C GLU A 339 10.52 8.11 14.36
N ARG A 340 10.19 7.77 13.11
CA ARG A 340 11.18 7.44 12.06
C ARG A 340 12.08 8.62 11.72
N MET A 341 11.49 9.82 11.63
CA MET A 341 12.27 11.05 11.43
C MET A 341 13.34 11.22 12.51
N ASN A 342 12.96 11.01 13.76
CA ASN A 342 13.87 11.21 14.89
C ASN A 342 14.87 10.06 15.04
N SER A 343 14.42 8.80 14.98
CA SER A 343 15.26 7.63 15.26
C SER A 343 16.17 7.27 14.10
N ASP A 344 15.62 7.19 12.89
CA ASP A 344 16.35 6.68 11.75
C ASP A 344 17.03 7.80 10.97
N LEU A 345 16.27 8.83 10.57
CA LEU A 345 16.81 9.88 9.71
C LEU A 345 17.70 10.87 10.47
N ALA A 346 17.23 11.44 11.57
CA ALA A 346 18.00 12.42 12.32
C ALA A 346 19.12 11.77 13.16
N ASN A 347 18.80 10.73 13.95
CA ASN A 347 19.79 10.13 14.85
C ASN A 347 20.73 9.18 14.13
N THR A 348 20.21 8.20 13.37
CA THR A 348 21.07 7.16 12.77
C THR A 348 21.86 7.73 11.60
N LEU A 349 21.24 8.44 10.64
CA LEU A 349 21.92 8.95 9.46
C LEU A 349 22.45 10.37 9.64
N GLY A 350 21.59 11.33 9.98
CA GLY A 350 21.95 12.75 10.05
C GLY A 350 23.05 13.01 11.08
N ASN A 351 22.93 12.47 12.29
CA ASN A 351 23.92 12.60 13.33
C ASN A 351 25.26 11.90 12.98
N LEU A 352 25.20 10.73 12.31
CA LEU A 352 26.39 10.03 11.85
C LEU A 352 27.22 10.90 10.89
N VAL A 353 26.58 11.46 9.86
CA VAL A 353 27.23 12.32 8.87
C VAL A 353 27.79 13.58 9.55
N ASN A 354 26.96 14.25 10.35
CA ASN A 354 27.37 15.47 11.06
C ASN A 354 28.56 15.24 12.01
N ARG A 355 28.53 14.16 12.81
CA ARG A 355 29.65 13.81 13.71
C ARG A 355 30.94 13.53 12.93
N THR A 356 30.83 12.76 11.84
CA THR A 356 32.00 12.40 11.02
C THR A 356 32.63 13.64 10.38
N VAL A 357 31.84 14.50 9.75
CA VAL A 357 32.32 15.76 9.14
C VAL A 357 32.86 16.70 10.19
N SER A 358 32.18 16.86 11.32
CA SER A 358 32.64 17.76 12.41
C SER A 358 33.95 17.30 13.05
N MET A 359 34.13 15.98 13.26
CA MET A 359 35.38 15.43 13.79
C MET A 359 36.52 15.57 12.77
N SER A 360 36.26 15.35 11.47
CA SER A 360 37.27 15.55 10.41
C SER A 360 37.73 17.00 10.35
N ASN A 361 36.81 17.96 10.42
CA ASN A 361 37.14 19.38 10.48
C ASN A 361 37.93 19.76 11.74
N LYS A 362 37.47 19.30 12.89
CA LYS A 362 38.06 19.63 14.19
C LYS A 362 39.49 19.14 14.34
N TYR A 363 39.76 17.91 13.89
CA TYR A 363 41.05 17.26 14.17
C TYR A 363 42.06 17.36 13.01
N PHE A 364 41.55 17.49 11.75
CA PHE A 364 42.40 17.49 10.55
C PHE A 364 42.04 18.59 9.55
N GLY A 365 41.33 19.65 9.95
CA GLY A 365 40.94 20.74 9.04
C GLY A 365 40.14 20.27 7.83
N GLY A 366 39.36 19.22 8.01
CA GLY A 366 38.51 18.62 6.99
C GLY A 366 39.19 17.60 6.08
N VAL A 367 40.53 17.47 6.14
CA VAL A 367 41.28 16.51 5.33
C VAL A 367 41.09 15.08 5.87
N VAL A 368 40.75 14.15 5.00
CA VAL A 368 40.53 12.74 5.33
C VAL A 368 41.63 11.90 4.69
N GLU A 369 42.54 11.38 5.49
CA GLU A 369 43.65 10.57 5.03
C GLU A 369 43.65 9.18 5.64
N ASN A 370 43.90 8.15 4.81
CA ASN A 370 44.17 6.81 5.31
C ASN A 370 45.65 6.66 5.71
N LYS A 371 45.91 6.50 6.98
CA LYS A 371 47.26 6.23 7.50
C LYS A 371 47.53 4.73 7.69
N ASN A 372 46.55 3.84 7.35
CA ASN A 372 46.67 2.39 7.42
C ASN A 372 47.04 1.83 8.81
N VAL A 373 46.69 2.54 9.88
CA VAL A 373 46.84 2.06 11.27
C VAL A 373 45.56 1.30 11.62
N ASN A 374 45.54 0.02 11.25
CA ASN A 374 44.36 -0.84 11.40
C ASN A 374 44.33 -1.57 12.75
N GLU A 375 43.10 -1.82 13.25
CA GLU A 375 42.82 -2.64 14.43
C GLU A 375 41.69 -3.66 14.08
N PRO A 376 41.50 -4.74 14.89
CA PRO A 376 40.50 -5.76 14.58
C PRO A 376 39.07 -5.23 14.37
N VAL A 377 38.68 -4.16 15.06
CA VAL A 377 37.37 -3.50 14.92
C VAL A 377 37.13 -2.93 13.52
N ASP A 378 38.21 -2.59 12.79
CA ASP A 378 38.13 -2.08 11.43
C ASP A 378 37.71 -3.18 10.45
N GLU A 379 38.21 -4.40 10.65
CA GLU A 379 37.86 -5.54 9.79
C GLU A 379 36.39 -5.94 9.95
N GLU A 380 35.83 -5.79 11.16
CA GLU A 380 34.39 -5.99 11.38
C GLU A 380 33.55 -4.94 10.64
N LEU A 381 33.97 -3.67 10.63
CA LEU A 381 33.31 -2.62 9.87
C LEU A 381 33.41 -2.89 8.36
N LYS A 382 34.62 -3.14 7.85
CA LYS A 382 34.89 -3.40 6.43
C LYS A 382 34.06 -4.58 5.93
N LYS A 383 33.95 -5.65 6.71
CA LYS A 383 33.12 -6.81 6.38
C LYS A 383 31.67 -6.39 6.13
N VAL A 384 31.08 -5.62 7.05
CA VAL A 384 29.68 -5.16 6.89
C VAL A 384 29.54 -4.27 5.65
N VAL A 385 30.49 -3.36 5.41
CA VAL A 385 30.48 -2.47 4.23
C VAL A 385 30.49 -3.28 2.93
N LEU A 386 31.35 -4.28 2.84
CA LEU A 386 31.51 -5.10 1.63
C LEU A 386 30.35 -6.07 1.39
N GLU A 387 29.68 -6.54 2.45
CA GLU A 387 28.50 -7.43 2.35
C GLU A 387 27.21 -6.68 2.04
N THR A 388 27.11 -5.39 2.40
CA THR A 388 25.85 -4.62 2.28
C THR A 388 25.36 -4.50 0.84
N PRO A 389 26.18 -4.20 -0.19
CA PRO A 389 25.71 -4.11 -1.58
C PRO A 389 25.06 -5.39 -2.09
N ASP A 390 25.63 -6.56 -1.78
CA ASP A 390 25.08 -7.86 -2.17
C ASP A 390 23.75 -8.15 -1.47
N LYS A 391 23.65 -7.82 -0.17
CA LYS A 391 22.42 -7.97 0.60
C LYS A 391 21.30 -7.06 0.06
N VAL A 392 21.62 -5.80 -0.22
CA VAL A 392 20.67 -4.86 -0.83
C VAL A 392 20.23 -5.37 -2.20
N THR A 393 21.17 -5.81 -3.03
CA THR A 393 20.88 -6.36 -4.36
C THR A 393 19.94 -7.57 -4.27
N ALA A 394 20.23 -8.52 -3.39
CA ALA A 394 19.39 -9.70 -3.20
C ALA A 394 17.94 -9.33 -2.82
N LYS A 395 17.77 -8.36 -1.91
CA LYS A 395 16.44 -7.87 -1.53
C LYS A 395 15.73 -7.17 -2.68
N MET A 396 16.44 -6.36 -3.44
CA MET A 396 15.87 -5.64 -4.59
C MET A 396 15.50 -6.58 -5.74
N GLU A 397 16.23 -7.67 -5.98
CA GLU A 397 15.85 -8.69 -6.96
C GLU A 397 14.55 -9.42 -6.56
N GLU A 398 14.30 -9.55 -5.27
CA GLU A 398 13.05 -10.08 -4.72
C GLU A 398 11.93 -9.04 -4.57
N LEU A 399 12.15 -7.79 -5.01
CA LEU A 399 11.22 -6.64 -4.83
C LEU A 399 10.92 -6.30 -3.35
N ARG A 400 11.80 -6.69 -2.43
CA ARG A 400 11.72 -6.45 -0.98
C ARG A 400 12.38 -5.11 -0.61
N VAL A 401 11.78 -4.03 -1.06
CA VAL A 401 12.36 -2.68 -0.95
C VAL A 401 12.55 -2.24 0.50
N ALA A 402 11.60 -2.50 1.39
CA ALA A 402 11.73 -2.17 2.82
C ALA A 402 12.92 -2.92 3.48
N ASP A 403 13.11 -4.19 3.12
CA ASP A 403 14.22 -4.98 3.61
C ASP A 403 15.57 -4.46 3.08
N ALA A 404 15.62 -4.02 1.82
CA ALA A 404 16.81 -3.41 1.23
C ALA A 404 17.22 -2.12 1.96
N ILE A 405 16.26 -1.26 2.29
CA ILE A 405 16.51 -0.05 3.09
C ILE A 405 17.04 -0.42 4.48
N THR A 406 16.47 -1.46 5.09
CA THR A 406 16.90 -1.96 6.41
C THR A 406 18.37 -2.42 6.40
N GLU A 407 18.84 -3.07 5.33
CA GLU A 407 20.26 -3.44 5.18
C GLU A 407 21.17 -2.20 5.10
N ILE A 408 20.77 -1.15 4.39
CA ILE A 408 21.53 0.11 4.33
C ILE A 408 21.60 0.77 5.70
N PHE A 409 20.48 0.84 6.43
CA PHE A 409 20.47 1.43 7.77
C PHE A 409 21.22 0.56 8.79
N THR A 410 21.32 -0.75 8.57
CA THR A 410 22.20 -1.63 9.37
C THR A 410 23.67 -1.25 9.21
N LEU A 411 24.11 -0.88 8.00
CA LEU A 411 25.44 -0.32 7.78
C LEU A 411 25.65 1.00 8.55
N PHE A 412 24.70 1.93 8.50
CA PHE A 412 24.80 3.19 9.24
C PHE A 412 24.82 2.98 10.76
N LYS A 413 24.04 2.06 11.28
CA LYS A 413 24.08 1.64 12.70
C LYS A 413 25.44 1.05 13.06
N ARG A 414 26.05 0.23 12.18
CA ARG A 414 27.41 -0.27 12.38
C ARG A 414 28.45 0.84 12.41
N CYS A 415 28.31 1.85 11.55
CA CYS A 415 29.20 3.03 11.57
C CYS A 415 29.08 3.82 12.89
N ASN A 416 27.86 4.03 13.40
CA ASN A 416 27.66 4.66 14.71
C ASN A 416 28.31 3.85 15.83
N LYS A 417 28.11 2.52 15.85
CA LYS A 417 28.75 1.62 16.81
C LYS A 417 30.29 1.70 16.71
N TYR A 418 30.84 1.78 15.51
CA TYR A 418 32.28 1.92 15.30
C TYR A 418 32.84 3.22 15.88
N ILE A 419 32.09 4.33 15.82
CA ILE A 419 32.47 5.58 16.49
C ILE A 419 32.56 5.36 18.01
N ASP A 420 31.60 4.64 18.59
CA ASP A 420 31.56 4.41 20.05
C ASP A 420 32.65 3.43 20.50
N GLU A 421 32.99 2.43 19.69
CA GLU A 421 34.08 1.46 19.96
C GLU A 421 35.47 2.10 19.84
N THR A 422 35.67 2.95 18.83
CA THR A 422 37.00 3.57 18.58
C THR A 422 37.22 4.83 19.38
N MET A 423 36.18 5.45 19.91
CA MET A 423 36.24 6.70 20.72
C MET A 423 37.14 7.77 20.13
N PRO A 424 36.86 8.33 18.93
CA PRO A 424 37.75 9.31 18.26
C PRO A 424 38.13 10.49 19.13
N TRP A 425 37.25 10.92 20.02
CA TRP A 425 37.52 12.01 21.00
C TRP A 425 38.57 11.64 22.07
N ALA A 426 38.76 10.36 22.34
CA ALA A 426 39.80 9.87 23.24
C ALA A 426 41.12 9.74 22.48
N LEU A 427 41.11 9.22 21.23
CA LEU A 427 42.29 9.16 20.37
C LEU A 427 42.88 10.56 20.11
N ALA A 428 42.02 11.55 19.95
CA ALA A 428 42.43 12.94 19.70
C ALA A 428 43.19 13.61 20.85
N LYS A 429 43.19 13.03 22.06
CA LYS A 429 43.93 13.56 23.23
C LYS A 429 45.39 13.09 23.29
N ASP A 430 45.76 12.11 22.45
CA ASP A 430 47.09 11.51 22.42
C ASP A 430 47.70 11.68 21.03
N GLU A 431 48.73 12.53 20.93
CA GLU A 431 49.41 12.82 19.65
C GLU A 431 50.00 11.54 19.02
N ALA A 432 50.42 10.55 19.82
CA ALA A 432 50.90 9.27 19.31
C ALA A 432 49.80 8.43 18.62
N LYS A 433 48.53 8.73 18.84
CA LYS A 433 47.37 8.06 18.23
C LYS A 433 46.75 8.83 17.08
N LYS A 434 47.35 9.91 16.64
CA LYS A 434 46.81 10.78 15.59
C LYS A 434 46.63 10.05 14.24
N GLU A 435 47.59 9.19 13.87
CA GLU A 435 47.48 8.39 12.65
C GLU A 435 46.35 7.34 12.74
N ARG A 436 46.16 6.76 13.93
CA ARG A 436 45.02 5.89 14.20
C ARG A 436 43.69 6.64 14.05
N LEU A 437 43.58 7.83 14.60
CA LEU A 437 42.42 8.68 14.48
C LEU A 437 42.13 9.02 13.01
N ALA A 438 43.16 9.33 12.21
CA ALA A 438 43.00 9.59 10.78
C ALA A 438 42.42 8.36 10.05
N THR A 439 42.95 7.16 10.34
CA THR A 439 42.44 5.91 9.78
C THR A 439 40.97 5.66 10.17
N VAL A 440 40.60 5.91 11.43
CA VAL A 440 39.20 5.78 11.90
C VAL A 440 38.26 6.69 11.12
N LEU A 441 38.61 7.97 10.96
CA LEU A 441 37.78 8.92 10.20
C LEU A 441 37.69 8.56 8.71
N TYR A 442 38.81 8.09 8.13
CA TYR A 442 38.83 7.59 6.76
C TYR A 442 37.85 6.41 6.58
N ASN A 443 37.89 5.42 7.49
CA ASN A 443 37.01 4.26 7.45
C ASN A 443 35.55 4.66 7.56
N LEU A 444 35.23 5.68 8.37
CA LEU A 444 33.86 6.19 8.49
C LEU A 444 33.39 6.85 7.19
N VAL A 445 34.21 7.77 6.63
CA VAL A 445 33.85 8.47 5.38
C VAL A 445 33.67 7.46 4.24
N GLU A 446 34.57 6.49 4.12
CA GLU A 446 34.48 5.41 3.14
C GLU A 446 33.17 4.63 3.28
N SER A 447 32.86 4.18 4.50
CA SER A 447 31.68 3.38 4.80
C SER A 447 30.37 4.14 4.54
N ILE A 448 30.30 5.39 4.97
CA ILE A 448 29.12 6.24 4.76
C ILE A 448 28.94 6.52 3.27
N SER A 449 30.03 6.69 2.50
CA SER A 449 29.96 6.91 1.04
C SER A 449 29.34 5.72 0.29
N VAL A 450 29.64 4.49 0.72
CA VAL A 450 29.00 3.28 0.18
C VAL A 450 27.52 3.28 0.50
N GLY A 451 27.16 3.47 1.78
CA GLY A 451 25.76 3.50 2.20
C GLY A 451 24.96 4.62 1.51
N ALA A 452 25.54 5.81 1.38
CA ALA A 452 24.92 6.95 0.70
C ALA A 452 24.68 6.65 -0.79
N THR A 453 25.62 5.98 -1.47
CA THR A 453 25.43 5.59 -2.87
C THR A 453 24.29 4.58 -3.04
N LEU A 454 24.19 3.59 -2.14
CA LEU A 454 23.07 2.64 -2.14
C LEU A 454 21.72 3.32 -1.84
N LEU A 455 21.74 4.38 -1.04
CA LEU A 455 20.54 5.12 -0.66
C LEU A 455 19.93 5.91 -1.83
N GLU A 456 20.67 6.16 -2.91
CA GLU A 456 20.24 6.97 -4.07
C GLU A 456 18.90 6.49 -4.67
N SER A 457 18.69 5.18 -4.72
CA SER A 457 17.47 4.61 -5.28
C SER A 457 16.21 4.93 -4.44
N PHE A 458 16.37 5.20 -3.17
CA PHE A 458 15.29 5.39 -2.21
C PHE A 458 15.12 6.87 -1.81
N MET A 459 16.24 7.54 -1.57
CA MET A 459 16.34 8.93 -1.08
C MET A 459 17.39 9.71 -1.90
N PRO A 460 17.08 10.04 -3.17
CA PRO A 460 18.07 10.56 -4.11
C PRO A 460 18.71 11.87 -3.68
N GLU A 461 17.94 12.83 -3.15
CA GLU A 461 18.46 14.12 -2.70
C GLU A 461 19.36 13.98 -1.47
N THR A 462 18.97 13.10 -0.54
CA THR A 462 19.76 12.82 0.67
C THR A 462 21.08 12.15 0.31
N SER A 463 21.07 11.20 -0.63
CA SER A 463 22.29 10.59 -1.18
C SER A 463 23.24 11.65 -1.70
N ASP A 464 22.77 12.54 -2.55
CA ASP A 464 23.58 13.64 -3.13
C ASP A 464 24.14 14.56 -2.04
N LYS A 465 23.31 14.96 -1.06
CA LYS A 465 23.73 15.83 0.05
C LYS A 465 24.79 15.17 0.93
N VAL A 466 24.63 13.88 1.25
CA VAL A 466 25.60 13.13 2.06
C VAL A 466 26.94 13.05 1.31
N LEU A 467 26.94 12.63 0.05
CA LEU A 467 28.16 12.52 -0.76
C LEU A 467 28.85 13.86 -0.92
N ALA A 468 28.11 14.93 -1.16
CA ALA A 468 28.66 16.30 -1.24
C ALA A 468 29.31 16.73 0.08
N GLN A 469 28.70 16.48 1.22
CA GLN A 469 29.29 16.81 2.53
C GLN A 469 30.56 16.02 2.83
N LEU A 470 30.63 14.77 2.35
CA LEU A 470 31.82 13.93 2.51
C LEU A 470 32.92 14.22 1.47
N GLY A 471 32.66 15.05 0.45
CA GLY A 471 33.57 15.22 -0.68
C GLY A 471 33.76 13.92 -1.48
N ALA A 472 32.73 13.08 -1.49
CA ALA A 472 32.73 11.77 -2.14
C ALA A 472 31.94 11.80 -3.46
N GLN A 473 32.23 10.85 -4.34
CA GLN A 473 31.49 10.64 -5.58
C GLN A 473 30.67 9.37 -5.51
N LYS A 474 29.56 9.34 -6.27
CA LYS A 474 28.78 8.12 -6.47
C LYS A 474 29.62 7.01 -7.08
N ARG A 475 29.43 5.80 -6.62
CA ARG A 475 30.13 4.60 -7.12
C ARG A 475 29.20 3.76 -7.96
N LYS A 476 29.75 3.02 -8.91
CA LYS A 476 29.03 1.94 -9.56
C LYS A 476 28.88 0.77 -8.59
N LEU A 477 27.80 0.04 -8.64
CA LEU A 477 27.60 -1.16 -7.80
C LEU A 477 28.76 -2.15 -7.93
N SER A 478 29.30 -2.32 -9.15
CA SER A 478 30.46 -3.19 -9.43
C SER A 478 31.79 -2.75 -8.77
N GLN A 479 31.82 -1.59 -8.14
CA GLN A 479 33.00 -1.08 -7.41
C GLN A 479 32.84 -1.19 -5.89
N MET A 480 31.66 -1.62 -5.42
CA MET A 480 31.37 -1.66 -3.99
C MET A 480 31.86 -2.93 -3.29
N ASP A 481 32.45 -3.86 -4.05
CA ASP A 481 33.19 -5.03 -3.57
C ASP A 481 34.60 -4.71 -3.04
N THR A 482 35.01 -3.44 -3.19
CA THR A 482 36.34 -2.97 -2.82
C THR A 482 36.23 -1.83 -1.79
N PHE A 483 36.88 -2.04 -0.64
CA PHE A 483 37.00 -1.01 0.42
C PHE A 483 38.23 -0.14 0.17
N GLY A 484 38.11 1.17 0.46
CA GLY A 484 39.23 2.11 0.37
C GLY A 484 39.32 2.86 -0.96
N LEU A 485 38.19 3.01 -1.64
CA LEU A 485 38.11 3.79 -2.89
C LEU A 485 37.92 5.30 -2.68
N TYR A 486 37.61 5.75 -1.46
CA TYR A 486 37.59 7.19 -1.17
C TYR A 486 39.00 7.77 -1.32
N PRO A 487 39.19 8.83 -2.13
CA PRO A 487 40.53 9.37 -2.36
C PRO A 487 41.14 9.94 -1.08
N SER A 488 42.24 9.33 -0.62
CA SER A 488 42.98 9.81 0.55
C SER A 488 43.52 11.22 0.29
N GLY A 489 43.28 12.15 1.22
CA GLY A 489 43.60 13.56 1.09
C GLY A 489 42.42 14.44 0.62
N ASN A 490 41.29 13.88 0.26
CA ASN A 490 40.07 14.65 0.00
C ASN A 490 39.60 15.39 1.27
N LYS A 491 38.80 16.42 1.06
CA LYS A 491 38.23 17.23 2.13
C LYS A 491 36.70 17.03 2.21
N VAL A 492 36.23 16.91 3.44
CA VAL A 492 34.81 17.06 3.75
C VAL A 492 34.43 18.55 3.73
N THR A 493 33.11 18.84 3.65
CA THR A 493 32.62 20.23 3.74
C THR A 493 33.06 20.89 5.05
N GLU A 494 33.35 22.19 5.01
CA GLU A 494 33.75 22.94 6.22
C GLU A 494 32.61 23.09 7.23
N LYS A 495 31.41 23.29 6.73
CA LYS A 495 30.19 23.45 7.54
C LYS A 495 29.18 22.35 7.16
N PRO A 496 29.02 21.34 8.02
CA PRO A 496 28.01 20.31 7.75
C PRO A 496 26.60 20.91 7.81
N GLU A 497 25.79 20.57 6.83
CA GLU A 497 24.37 20.87 6.80
C GLU A 497 23.60 19.82 7.63
N ILE A 498 22.60 20.26 8.37
CA ILE A 498 21.68 19.34 9.06
C ILE A 498 20.79 18.70 8.01
N LEU A 499 20.96 17.39 7.79
CA LEU A 499 20.17 16.64 6.82
C LEU A 499 18.71 16.50 7.26
N PHE A 500 18.49 16.19 8.53
CA PHE A 500 17.18 16.00 9.12
C PHE A 500 17.15 16.60 10.53
N ALA A 501 16.21 17.51 10.77
CA ALA A 501 15.97 18.08 12.09
C ALA A 501 15.10 17.14 12.92
N ARG A 502 15.34 17.09 14.23
CA ARG A 502 14.42 16.41 15.15
C ARG A 502 13.10 17.19 15.26
N MET A 503 12.02 16.47 15.38
CA MET A 503 10.67 17.01 15.48
C MET A 503 10.04 16.66 16.82
N ASP A 504 9.26 17.57 17.38
CA ASP A 504 8.40 17.32 18.53
C ASP A 504 7.02 16.88 18.03
N ILE A 505 6.53 15.74 18.53
CA ILE A 505 5.25 15.18 18.11
C ILE A 505 4.08 16.10 18.44
N ASN A 506 4.13 16.81 19.58
CA ASN A 506 3.04 17.69 19.97
C ASN A 506 2.96 18.93 19.06
N GLU A 507 4.12 19.46 18.64
CA GLU A 507 4.17 20.57 17.67
C GLU A 507 3.63 20.13 16.31
N VAL A 508 3.99 18.92 15.85
CA VAL A 508 3.48 18.37 14.60
C VAL A 508 1.98 18.17 14.68
N MET A 509 1.47 17.53 15.73
CA MET A 509 0.03 17.29 15.91
C MET A 509 -0.78 18.58 16.05
N ALA A 510 -0.23 19.61 16.69
CA ALA A 510 -0.87 20.93 16.74
C ALA A 510 -1.05 21.52 15.33
N LYS A 511 -0.01 21.48 14.50
CA LYS A 511 -0.09 21.94 13.10
C LYS A 511 -1.04 21.11 12.25
N VAL A 512 -1.06 19.78 12.45
CA VAL A 512 -2.02 18.89 11.77
C VAL A 512 -3.45 19.26 12.13
N ALA A 513 -3.73 19.53 13.40
CA ALA A 513 -5.05 19.97 13.86
C ALA A 513 -5.47 21.33 13.27
N GLU A 514 -4.52 22.25 13.03
CA GLU A 514 -4.78 23.52 12.34
C GLU A 514 -5.11 23.32 10.85
N LEU A 515 -4.44 22.39 10.17
CA LEU A 515 -4.66 22.10 8.75
C LEU A 515 -5.96 21.31 8.51
N HIS A 516 -6.24 20.41 9.42
CA HIS A 516 -7.44 19.59 9.44
C HIS A 516 -8.24 19.92 10.71
N PRO A 517 -8.78 21.14 10.83
CA PRO A 517 -9.70 21.42 11.93
C PRO A 517 -10.72 20.29 11.88
N ALA A 518 -10.85 19.56 13.00
CA ALA A 518 -11.91 18.58 13.11
C ALA A 518 -13.12 19.28 12.51
N LYS A 519 -13.64 18.78 11.38
CA LYS A 519 -14.98 19.15 11.01
C LYS A 519 -15.69 18.97 12.31
N GLU A 520 -16.27 20.03 12.87
CA GLU A 520 -17.41 19.83 13.70
C GLU A 520 -18.29 18.93 12.81
N GLU A 521 -18.11 17.62 12.90
CA GLU A 521 -19.22 16.73 12.73
C GLU A 521 -20.19 17.41 13.63
N GLY A 522 -21.20 18.04 13.01
CA GLY A 522 -22.27 18.58 13.80
C GLY A 522 -22.50 17.45 14.75
N LYS A 523 -22.10 17.63 16.01
CA LYS A 523 -22.63 16.80 17.05
C LYS A 523 -24.11 16.91 16.73
N GLU A 524 -24.67 15.96 15.96
CA GLU A 524 -25.96 15.51 16.33
C GLU A 524 -25.71 15.24 17.78
N GLU A 525 -26.12 16.16 18.63
CA GLU A 525 -26.24 15.91 20.05
C GLU A 525 -26.89 14.54 20.03
N GLU A 526 -26.10 13.49 20.40
CA GLU A 526 -26.70 12.20 20.66
C GLU A 526 -27.82 12.55 21.59
N LYS A 527 -29.05 12.55 21.07
CA LYS A 527 -30.22 12.76 21.88
C LYS A 527 -30.17 11.62 22.86
N GLY A 528 -29.72 11.95 24.07
CA GLY A 528 -29.68 11.00 25.15
C GLY A 528 -31.08 10.41 25.28
N ILE A 529 -31.16 9.09 25.41
CA ILE A 529 -32.43 8.42 25.63
C ILE A 529 -32.79 8.63 27.08
N ASP A 530 -33.84 9.38 27.36
CA ASP A 530 -34.39 9.51 28.70
C ASP A 530 -35.12 8.22 29.07
N ILE A 531 -34.50 7.44 29.95
CA ILE A 531 -35.09 6.22 30.50
C ILE A 531 -35.82 6.57 31.78
N GLU A 532 -37.04 6.08 31.97
CA GLU A 532 -37.74 6.22 33.26
C GLU A 532 -36.88 5.65 34.40
N PRO A 533 -36.54 6.44 35.43
CA PRO A 533 -35.71 5.95 36.52
C PRO A 533 -36.41 4.84 37.29
N LYS A 534 -35.72 3.77 37.57
CA LYS A 534 -36.17 2.73 38.48
C LYS A 534 -35.90 3.12 39.92
N GLU A 535 -36.49 2.37 40.88
CA GLU A 535 -36.22 2.56 42.29
C GLU A 535 -34.71 2.44 42.57
N GLU A 536 -34.22 3.30 43.47
CA GLU A 536 -32.83 3.29 43.93
C GLU A 536 -32.54 1.97 44.65
N ILE A 537 -31.38 1.39 44.37
CA ILE A 537 -30.87 0.18 45.02
C ILE A 537 -29.65 0.54 45.88
N THR A 538 -29.46 -0.19 46.96
CA THR A 538 -28.29 -0.07 47.84
C THR A 538 -27.08 -0.76 47.19
N PHE A 539 -25.86 -0.41 47.62
CA PHE A 539 -24.63 -1.07 47.21
C PHE A 539 -24.65 -2.58 47.53
N GLU A 540 -25.30 -2.96 48.65
CA GLU A 540 -25.48 -4.36 49.02
C GLU A 540 -26.40 -5.11 48.03
N GLU A 541 -27.41 -4.45 47.51
CA GLU A 541 -28.29 -5.04 46.47
C GLU A 541 -27.57 -5.17 45.14
N PHE A 542 -26.80 -4.18 44.73
CA PHE A 542 -25.95 -4.26 43.54
C PHE A 542 -24.90 -5.35 43.71
N GLY A 543 -24.25 -5.47 44.85
CA GLY A 543 -23.25 -6.50 45.18
C GLY A 543 -23.74 -7.94 45.15
N LYS A 544 -25.09 -8.15 45.05
CA LYS A 544 -25.67 -9.48 44.85
C LYS A 544 -25.61 -9.92 43.38
N MET A 545 -25.39 -9.00 42.45
CA MET A 545 -25.25 -9.30 41.02
C MET A 545 -23.79 -9.55 40.69
N GLN A 546 -23.52 -10.61 39.94
CA GLN A 546 -22.15 -10.96 39.52
C GLN A 546 -22.03 -10.85 38.00
N PHE A 547 -21.17 -9.94 37.55
CA PHE A 547 -20.90 -9.74 36.14
C PHE A 547 -19.49 -10.26 35.80
N GLN A 548 -19.35 -10.92 34.65
CA GLN A 548 -18.07 -11.42 34.15
C GLN A 548 -17.94 -11.19 32.65
N VAL A 549 -16.70 -11.13 32.18
CA VAL A 549 -16.40 -11.18 30.75
C VAL A 549 -16.47 -12.64 30.28
N GLY A 550 -17.33 -12.93 29.31
CA GLY A 550 -17.46 -14.24 28.70
C GLY A 550 -17.04 -14.25 27.24
N GLU A 551 -16.57 -15.38 26.74
CA GLU A 551 -16.28 -15.61 25.33
C GLU A 551 -17.32 -16.53 24.72
N ILE A 552 -17.98 -16.10 23.66
CA ILE A 552 -18.97 -16.92 22.94
C ILE A 552 -18.22 -17.94 22.10
N ILE A 553 -18.29 -19.21 22.47
CA ILE A 553 -17.60 -20.31 21.78
C ILE A 553 -18.46 -21.01 20.74
N SER A 554 -19.80 -20.91 20.85
CA SER A 554 -20.74 -21.34 19.83
C SER A 554 -22.07 -20.60 19.99
N CYS A 555 -22.80 -20.45 18.90
CA CYS A 555 -24.12 -19.82 18.86
C CYS A 555 -25.02 -20.54 17.86
N GLU A 556 -26.28 -20.76 18.21
CA GLU A 556 -27.26 -21.34 17.32
C GLU A 556 -28.63 -20.68 17.46
N ALA A 557 -29.44 -20.72 16.38
CA ALA A 557 -30.76 -20.18 16.41
C ALA A 557 -31.75 -21.12 17.14
N VAL A 558 -32.58 -20.61 18.05
CA VAL A 558 -33.58 -21.39 18.75
C VAL A 558 -34.72 -21.76 17.80
N LYS A 559 -34.88 -23.07 17.49
CA LYS A 559 -35.81 -23.60 16.46
C LYS A 559 -37.27 -23.15 16.64
N LYS A 560 -37.72 -22.88 17.87
CA LYS A 560 -39.09 -22.48 18.21
C LYS A 560 -39.29 -20.98 18.36
N SER A 561 -38.29 -20.16 18.00
CA SER A 561 -38.35 -18.70 18.13
C SER A 561 -37.76 -18.01 16.91
N LYS A 562 -38.43 -16.93 16.48
CA LYS A 562 -37.88 -16.02 15.45
C LYS A 562 -36.93 -14.96 16.01
N LYS A 563 -36.86 -14.79 17.35
CA LYS A 563 -36.17 -13.71 18.03
C LYS A 563 -34.95 -14.15 18.85
N LEU A 564 -34.81 -15.49 19.11
CA LEU A 564 -33.85 -15.97 20.10
C LEU A 564 -32.65 -16.65 19.44
N LEU A 565 -31.46 -16.32 19.99
CA LEU A 565 -30.20 -17.04 19.80
C LEU A 565 -29.84 -17.75 21.11
N CYS A 566 -29.25 -18.94 21.00
CA CYS A 566 -28.70 -19.72 22.10
C CYS A 566 -27.18 -19.71 21.97
N SER A 567 -26.49 -19.07 22.90
CA SER A 567 -25.02 -18.95 22.92
C SER A 567 -24.42 -19.79 24.04
N HIS A 568 -23.32 -20.50 23.75
CA HIS A 568 -22.50 -21.13 24.78
C HIS A 568 -21.34 -20.18 25.08
N VAL A 569 -21.31 -19.69 26.32
CA VAL A 569 -20.38 -18.65 26.76
C VAL A 569 -19.39 -19.25 27.74
N LYS A 570 -18.12 -19.21 27.39
CA LYS A 570 -16.99 -19.66 28.21
C LYS A 570 -16.62 -18.59 29.22
N LEU A 571 -16.64 -18.97 30.50
CA LEU A 571 -16.28 -18.17 31.67
C LEU A 571 -15.11 -18.90 32.38
N CYS A 572 -13.89 -18.68 31.90
CA CYS A 572 -12.70 -19.44 32.38
C CYS A 572 -12.85 -20.96 32.23
N SER A 573 -13.07 -21.68 33.33
CA SER A 573 -13.26 -23.14 33.35
C SER A 573 -14.72 -23.60 33.16
N GLN A 574 -15.69 -22.70 33.17
CA GLN A 574 -17.11 -23.01 33.04
C GLN A 574 -17.64 -22.54 31.69
N VAL A 575 -18.65 -23.25 31.19
CA VAL A 575 -19.42 -22.84 30.02
C VAL A 575 -20.87 -22.73 30.44
N LYS A 576 -21.50 -21.58 30.16
CA LYS A 576 -22.93 -21.36 30.42
C LYS A 576 -23.70 -21.27 29.11
N GLN A 577 -24.87 -21.88 29.08
CA GLN A 577 -25.84 -21.72 28.00
C GLN A 577 -26.70 -20.49 28.27
N ILE A 578 -26.69 -19.53 27.35
CA ILE A 578 -27.43 -18.27 27.52
C ILE A 578 -28.31 -18.05 26.27
N VAL A 579 -29.58 -17.77 26.51
CA VAL A 579 -30.57 -17.49 25.46
C VAL A 579 -30.86 -15.99 25.47
N SER A 580 -30.70 -15.33 24.32
CA SER A 580 -30.84 -13.88 24.19
C SER A 580 -31.74 -13.50 23.00
N GLY A 581 -32.51 -12.42 23.14
CA GLY A 581 -33.49 -11.94 22.16
C GLY A 581 -32.85 -11.08 21.02
N ILE A 582 -31.69 -11.42 20.55
CA ILE A 582 -30.86 -10.57 19.67
C ILE A 582 -30.76 -11.08 18.22
N LYS A 583 -31.54 -12.05 17.83
CA LYS A 583 -31.50 -12.67 16.48
C LYS A 583 -31.80 -11.69 15.33
N ALA A 584 -32.50 -10.57 15.62
CA ALA A 584 -32.77 -9.55 14.62
C ALA A 584 -31.56 -8.69 14.32
N HIS A 585 -30.58 -8.63 15.28
CA HIS A 585 -29.46 -7.71 15.27
C HIS A 585 -28.10 -8.41 15.07
N TYR A 586 -28.03 -9.76 15.29
CA TYR A 586 -26.80 -10.55 15.17
C TYR A 586 -27.06 -11.89 14.51
N THR A 587 -26.17 -12.30 13.63
CA THR A 587 -26.12 -13.66 13.08
C THR A 587 -25.42 -14.62 14.03
N THR A 588 -25.62 -15.92 13.87
CA THR A 588 -24.94 -16.97 14.66
C THR A 588 -23.42 -16.91 14.49
N GLU A 589 -22.95 -16.60 13.29
CA GLU A 589 -21.55 -16.51 12.91
C GLU A 589 -20.87 -15.30 13.55
N GLU A 590 -21.53 -14.15 13.56
CA GLU A 590 -21.02 -12.92 14.17
C GLU A 590 -20.88 -13.00 15.68
N MET A 591 -21.66 -13.88 16.31
CA MET A 591 -21.62 -14.06 17.78
C MET A 591 -20.38 -14.81 18.23
N VAL A 592 -19.90 -15.77 17.46
CA VAL A 592 -18.79 -16.65 17.86
C VAL A 592 -17.48 -15.86 17.93
N GLY A 593 -16.74 -16.04 19.02
CA GLY A 593 -15.48 -15.35 19.28
C GLY A 593 -15.60 -14.00 19.98
N LYS A 594 -16.81 -13.42 20.09
CA LYS A 594 -16.98 -12.16 20.81
C LYS A 594 -16.77 -12.30 22.31
N LYS A 595 -16.11 -11.29 22.88
CA LYS A 595 -16.01 -11.08 24.34
C LYS A 595 -17.19 -10.19 24.75
N VAL A 596 -18.01 -10.66 25.69
CA VAL A 596 -19.27 -9.99 26.06
C VAL A 596 -19.40 -9.88 27.58
N MET A 597 -20.17 -8.91 28.03
CA MET A 597 -20.55 -8.76 29.44
C MET A 597 -21.71 -9.69 29.77
N VAL A 598 -21.57 -10.47 30.85
CA VAL A 598 -22.54 -11.50 31.24
C VAL A 598 -22.89 -11.37 32.71
N LEU A 599 -24.20 -11.31 33.01
CA LEU A 599 -24.71 -11.52 34.37
C LEU A 599 -24.77 -13.03 34.60
N VAL A 600 -23.88 -13.54 35.48
CA VAL A 600 -23.60 -14.98 35.59
C VAL A 600 -24.35 -15.69 36.72
N ASN A 601 -24.89 -14.96 37.69
CA ASN A 601 -25.58 -15.54 38.85
C ASN A 601 -27.10 -15.36 38.83
N LEU A 602 -27.66 -15.13 37.60
CA LEU A 602 -29.12 -15.12 37.42
C LEU A 602 -29.68 -16.54 37.59
N LYS A 603 -30.84 -16.68 38.24
CA LYS A 603 -31.50 -17.97 38.34
C LYS A 603 -31.84 -18.48 36.94
N PRO A 604 -31.48 -19.75 36.64
CA PRO A 604 -31.79 -20.32 35.33
C PRO A 604 -33.28 -20.28 34.99
N ALA A 605 -33.57 -19.88 33.76
CA ALA A 605 -34.95 -19.80 33.22
C ALA A 605 -35.06 -20.47 31.86
N LYS A 606 -36.25 -20.98 31.51
CA LYS A 606 -36.52 -21.57 30.17
C LYS A 606 -37.13 -20.52 29.26
N LEU A 607 -36.46 -20.24 28.16
CA LEU A 607 -36.92 -19.32 27.10
C LEU A 607 -37.22 -20.16 25.83
N ALA A 608 -38.44 -20.18 25.34
CA ALA A 608 -38.89 -21.02 24.24
C ALA A 608 -38.51 -22.52 24.39
N GLY A 609 -38.44 -23.02 25.63
CA GLY A 609 -38.08 -24.39 25.96
C GLY A 609 -36.58 -24.67 26.11
N VAL A 610 -35.72 -23.71 25.88
CA VAL A 610 -34.24 -23.77 26.04
C VAL A 610 -33.85 -23.10 27.35
N LEU A 611 -32.98 -23.75 28.14
CA LEU A 611 -32.50 -23.23 29.43
C LEU A 611 -31.52 -22.11 29.21
N SER A 612 -31.71 -20.97 29.89
CA SER A 612 -30.76 -19.89 29.97
C SER A 612 -30.21 -19.79 31.41
N GLU A 613 -28.87 -19.81 31.56
CA GLU A 613 -28.15 -19.83 32.84
C GLU A 613 -27.50 -18.49 33.18
N GLY A 614 -27.86 -17.42 32.48
CA GLY A 614 -27.36 -16.07 32.66
C GLY A 614 -28.00 -15.14 31.63
N MET A 615 -27.45 -13.91 31.54
CA MET A 615 -27.94 -12.89 30.62
C MET A 615 -26.78 -12.16 29.97
N LEU A 616 -26.80 -12.02 28.62
CA LEU A 616 -25.94 -11.08 27.91
C LEU A 616 -26.46 -9.67 28.10
N LEU A 617 -25.57 -8.70 28.34
CA LEU A 617 -25.94 -7.31 28.45
C LEU A 617 -25.90 -6.64 27.08
N CYS A 618 -26.95 -5.92 26.76
CA CYS A 618 -27.08 -5.12 25.54
C CYS A 618 -27.54 -3.70 25.90
N ALA A 619 -27.07 -2.71 25.15
CA ALA A 619 -27.70 -1.39 25.09
C ALA A 619 -28.76 -1.41 23.99
N GLU A 620 -29.84 -0.68 24.16
CA GLU A 620 -30.95 -0.54 23.20
C GLU A 620 -31.12 0.96 22.88
N ASP A 621 -31.20 1.31 21.61
CA ASP A 621 -31.47 2.68 21.16
C ASP A 621 -32.97 2.99 21.04
N GLU A 622 -33.32 4.23 20.69
CA GLU A 622 -34.72 4.67 20.53
C GLU A 622 -35.48 3.96 19.39
N ASN A 623 -34.77 3.32 18.45
CA ASN A 623 -35.33 2.57 17.34
C ASN A 623 -35.50 1.07 17.67
N GLY A 624 -35.05 0.65 18.87
CA GLY A 624 -35.04 -0.75 19.29
C GLY A 624 -33.87 -1.56 18.75
N GLU A 625 -32.82 -0.91 18.21
CA GLU A 625 -31.57 -1.55 17.82
C GLU A 625 -30.74 -1.94 19.04
N LEU A 626 -30.27 -3.19 19.08
CA LEU A 626 -29.53 -3.74 20.21
C LEU A 626 -28.03 -3.84 19.91
N SER A 627 -27.21 -3.35 20.82
CA SER A 627 -25.75 -3.49 20.79
C SER A 627 -25.24 -4.26 22.00
N LEU A 628 -24.43 -5.32 21.77
CA LEU A 628 -23.80 -6.08 22.84
C LEU A 628 -22.79 -5.22 23.60
N MET A 629 -22.84 -5.26 24.92
CA MET A 629 -21.83 -4.63 25.76
C MET A 629 -20.55 -5.49 25.74
N VAL A 630 -19.46 -4.89 25.28
CA VAL A 630 -18.16 -5.56 25.11
C VAL A 630 -17.07 -4.80 25.89
N PRO A 631 -15.99 -5.47 26.37
CA PRO A 631 -14.88 -4.76 26.98
C PRO A 631 -14.08 -4.01 25.90
N GLU A 632 -13.80 -2.72 26.13
CA GLU A 632 -12.98 -1.87 25.25
C GLU A 632 -11.55 -2.42 25.08
N LYS A 633 -10.98 -2.96 26.16
CA LYS A 633 -9.63 -3.52 26.16
C LYS A 633 -9.66 -5.04 26.15
N LYS A 634 -8.58 -5.65 25.69
CA LYS A 634 -8.45 -7.13 25.69
C LYS A 634 -8.48 -7.66 27.14
N MET A 635 -9.56 -8.38 27.49
CA MET A 635 -9.77 -8.98 28.78
C MET A 635 -9.85 -10.51 28.68
N PRO A 636 -9.35 -11.26 29.69
CA PRO A 636 -9.51 -12.70 29.73
C PRO A 636 -10.96 -13.09 30.04
N SER A 637 -11.39 -14.27 29.54
CA SER A 637 -12.68 -14.86 29.93
C SER A 637 -12.69 -15.18 31.42
N GLY A 638 -13.79 -14.81 32.12
CA GLY A 638 -13.91 -14.93 33.57
C GLY A 638 -13.48 -13.71 34.37
N ALA A 639 -12.93 -12.65 33.71
CA ALA A 639 -12.65 -11.39 34.40
C ALA A 639 -13.92 -10.85 35.03
N GLU A 640 -13.83 -10.49 36.32
CA GLU A 640 -14.95 -9.88 37.05
C GLU A 640 -15.13 -8.42 36.60
N ILE A 641 -16.40 -8.01 36.52
CA ILE A 641 -16.80 -6.63 36.21
C ILE A 641 -17.35 -6.06 37.50
N CYS A 642 -16.68 -5.06 38.06
CA CYS A 642 -16.96 -4.41 39.32
C CYS A 642 -17.17 -2.89 39.13
#